data_0d6bb79c0a20c340c6bd2b0ce6caacff
#
_entry.id   0d6bb79c0a20c340c6bd2b0ce6caacff
#
_cell.length_a   1.000
_cell.length_b   1.000
_cell.length_c   1.000
_cell.angle_alpha   90.00
_cell.angle_beta   90.00
_cell.angle_gamma   90.00
#
_symmetry.space_group_name_H-M   'P 1'
#
loop_
_entity.id
_entity.type
_entity.pdbx_description
1 polymer ?
#
loop_
_entity_poly.entity_id
_entity_poly.type
_entity_poly.pdbx_seq_one_letter_code
_entity_poly.pdbx_strand_id
1 'polypeptide(L)'
;TTFNLLSEERQFHNKPILSAFYENNHIFIVDTDNKLYRQHVDGKGKEFLFDLPEMTKQYGNIIKICTFQSNVYIVFRNGNILDLSQPENTINMGIGIFCLMNDKRQEILWLGTDGQGIRMFYDKPDLFGSILLKDLPINIQNPIRSLYTDDDQSLWLGTKGDGIVRIQAYDTYHNKKMIPQSAITHFTTADGLSSNRVYCFQKSEYHPCIWIGTEGPGLTYYSYKEKRIKTIPQREDTTPLRYVHSICEVDDSTLWLATTGNGLQKVTLHIDKAVPTIGKVQTFSLKNGKNICKEIQSMVYDNDSTLFLGSRGGYGVIRFNIFNQGYEFLQTNNLRNPAIGDVLSVCQTEDSTFYAGASSGLTRIKFRGGKMRLRQFDKSDGIVNDMIHGIHEGNDSCIWLSTNKGLTKYNPRNNFFHNYHQPYFSVTEFSDDAYWKCPYSERLFFGGINGLVWVNKQTEPEHTYQPELSFFELQMDKQILPLYKDISRNGVTVPADVQSLTIAFVAPDYINGENYEYSYQLVNYNSSWEKLQKTNKVTFRNLPYGEYLLKVRYRNDVIDSSAKEYTLPIKVLPPIYLSSLAIFTYLFIGTVLLIIATYRIHHQILKKQKQIADKIKEEQKEKLYESKLNFFTHITHELCTPLTLINGVENYIQAYAATSKDKTLEKYTSVLRENVEELNGLIQEILDFRKAEDAGFSHTHIRRVSVSSLLRTQFEWFYPLSEQHQIQFKIDAPKELYWNTDSVYFKKILANLISNAFKYTEDGGTVRISLHEEENFLVLKVYNTGKGIEEADMQNI
;
A
#
# COMPACT_ATOMS: atom_id res chain seq x y z
N THR A 1 38.50 -1.45 6.53
CA THR A 1 38.39 -2.57 7.49
C THR A 1 39.78 -3.11 7.72
N THR A 2 40.36 -2.85 8.89
CA THR A 2 41.64 -3.41 9.30
C THR A 2 41.39 -4.84 9.77
N PHE A 3 41.94 -5.80 9.05
CA PHE A 3 41.96 -7.19 9.48
C PHE A 3 43.14 -7.36 10.46
N ASN A 4 42.84 -7.64 11.71
CA ASN A 4 43.84 -8.05 12.65
C ASN A 4 44.02 -9.56 12.55
N LEU A 5 45.25 -10.04 12.30
CA LEU A 5 45.57 -11.44 12.37
C LEU A 5 45.50 -11.87 13.83
N LEU A 6 44.49 -12.65 14.20
CA LEU A 6 44.32 -13.11 15.59
C LEU A 6 45.25 -14.28 15.93
N SER A 7 45.48 -15.19 15.02
CA SER A 7 46.48 -16.26 15.09
C SER A 7 46.69 -16.86 13.71
N GLU A 8 47.87 -17.46 13.48
CA GLU A 8 48.20 -18.22 12.30
C GLU A 8 48.24 -19.71 12.66
N GLU A 9 47.20 -20.47 12.35
CA GLU A 9 47.13 -21.90 12.62
C GLU A 9 47.09 -22.65 11.27
N ARG A 10 48.21 -23.36 10.93
CA ARG A 10 48.35 -24.12 9.67
C ARG A 10 48.02 -25.60 9.83
N GLN A 11 47.95 -26.08 11.06
CA GLN A 11 47.66 -27.48 11.39
C GLN A 11 46.54 -27.54 12.44
N PHE A 12 45.62 -28.47 12.23
CA PHE A 12 44.55 -28.76 13.15
C PHE A 12 44.59 -30.26 13.52
N HIS A 13 44.67 -30.60 14.81
CA HIS A 13 44.93 -32.00 15.27
C HIS A 13 46.18 -32.62 14.61
N ASN A 14 47.24 -31.88 14.48
CA ASN A 14 48.49 -32.30 13.79
C ASN A 14 48.32 -32.62 12.30
N LYS A 15 47.24 -32.20 11.67
CA LYS A 15 46.96 -32.33 10.23
C LYS A 15 46.85 -30.97 9.57
N PRO A 16 47.26 -30.79 8.33
CA PRO A 16 47.06 -29.57 7.59
C PRO A 16 45.60 -29.26 7.43
N ILE A 17 45.27 -27.95 7.45
CA ILE A 17 43.91 -27.45 7.18
C ILE A 17 43.73 -27.36 5.66
N LEU A 18 42.71 -28.03 5.16
CA LEU A 18 42.33 -27.97 3.75
C LEU A 18 41.51 -26.72 3.44
N SER A 19 40.54 -26.41 4.27
CA SER A 19 39.76 -25.22 4.18
C SER A 19 39.19 -24.82 5.56
N ALA A 20 38.93 -23.53 5.72
CA ALA A 20 38.23 -23.04 6.90
C ALA A 20 37.29 -21.90 6.51
N PHE A 21 36.20 -21.80 7.21
CA PHE A 21 35.26 -20.67 7.07
C PHE A 21 34.72 -20.26 8.44
N TYR A 22 34.43 -18.98 8.55
CA TYR A 22 33.92 -18.38 9.78
C TYR A 22 32.42 -18.14 9.67
N GLU A 23 31.68 -18.54 10.70
CA GLU A 23 30.24 -18.28 10.79
C GLU A 23 29.78 -18.28 12.25
N ASN A 24 29.01 -17.28 12.67
CA ASN A 24 28.38 -17.15 14.00
C ASN A 24 29.32 -17.43 15.18
N ASN A 25 30.44 -16.72 15.26
CA ASN A 25 31.48 -16.89 16.28
C ASN A 25 32.15 -18.24 16.32
N HIS A 26 31.96 -19.09 15.30
CA HIS A 26 32.63 -20.38 15.17
C HIS A 26 33.48 -20.41 13.90
N ILE A 27 34.58 -21.09 13.99
CA ILE A 27 35.42 -21.47 12.85
C ILE A 27 35.14 -22.92 12.53
N PHE A 28 34.70 -23.17 11.30
CA PHE A 28 34.53 -24.49 10.78
C PHE A 28 35.79 -24.86 9.99
N ILE A 29 36.39 -25.97 10.31
CA ILE A 29 37.68 -26.38 9.79
C ILE A 29 37.54 -27.75 9.12
N VAL A 30 38.03 -27.86 7.88
CA VAL A 30 38.14 -29.14 7.16
C VAL A 30 39.62 -29.48 7.13
N ASP A 31 39.98 -30.66 7.63
CA ASP A 31 41.36 -31.22 7.59
C ASP A 31 41.64 -31.96 6.28
N THR A 32 42.89 -32.40 6.10
CA THR A 32 43.29 -33.16 4.91
C THR A 32 42.67 -34.55 4.78
N ASP A 33 42.06 -35.09 5.83
CA ASP A 33 41.26 -36.31 5.79
C ASP A 33 39.78 -36.02 5.44
N ASN A 34 39.45 -34.76 5.08
CA ASN A 34 38.11 -34.30 4.84
C ASN A 34 37.16 -34.48 6.04
N LYS A 35 37.67 -34.29 7.24
CA LYS A 35 36.85 -34.27 8.46
C LYS A 35 36.49 -32.84 8.82
N LEU A 36 35.21 -32.59 9.15
CA LEU A 36 34.69 -31.30 9.56
C LEU A 36 34.69 -31.16 11.06
N TYR A 37 35.28 -30.06 11.53
CA TYR A 37 35.31 -29.68 12.94
C TYR A 37 34.71 -28.30 13.14
N ARG A 38 34.16 -28.05 14.32
CA ARG A 38 33.72 -26.76 14.80
C ARG A 38 34.57 -26.30 15.99
N GLN A 39 34.99 -25.04 15.97
CA GLN A 39 35.76 -24.44 17.05
C GLN A 39 35.24 -23.03 17.31
N HIS A 40 35.08 -22.63 18.56
CA HIS A 40 34.76 -21.24 18.88
C HIS A 40 35.95 -20.33 18.58
N VAL A 41 35.68 -19.04 18.23
CA VAL A 41 36.74 -18.06 17.83
C VAL A 41 37.78 -17.83 18.93
N ASP A 42 37.45 -18.03 20.20
CA ASP A 42 38.39 -17.93 21.30
C ASP A 42 39.36 -19.12 21.44
N GLY A 43 39.28 -20.05 20.49
CA GLY A 43 40.13 -21.27 20.45
C GLY A 43 39.66 -22.39 21.36
N LYS A 44 38.52 -22.21 22.08
CA LYS A 44 37.97 -23.24 22.97
C LYS A 44 36.93 -24.10 22.25
N GLY A 45 36.66 -25.28 22.79
CA GLY A 45 35.51 -26.07 22.35
C GLY A 45 35.68 -26.70 20.97
N LYS A 46 36.84 -27.30 20.70
CA LYS A 46 37.06 -28.08 19.46
C LYS A 46 36.18 -29.33 19.45
N GLU A 47 35.31 -29.40 18.46
CA GLU A 47 34.32 -30.51 18.31
C GLU A 47 34.42 -31.12 16.93
N PHE A 48 34.48 -32.43 16.85
CA PHE A 48 34.32 -33.17 15.59
C PHE A 48 32.84 -33.19 15.22
N LEU A 49 32.50 -32.79 14.01
CA LEU A 49 31.11 -32.80 13.52
C LEU A 49 30.85 -34.02 12.63
N PHE A 50 31.62 -34.15 11.52
CA PHE A 50 31.29 -35.15 10.49
C PHE A 50 32.50 -35.57 9.67
N ASP A 51 32.39 -36.81 9.13
CA ASP A 51 33.25 -37.36 8.09
C ASP A 51 32.66 -37.02 6.71
N LEU A 52 33.24 -36.04 6.01
CA LEU A 52 32.73 -35.54 4.73
C LEU A 52 32.76 -36.60 3.60
N PRO A 53 33.76 -37.48 3.50
CA PRO A 53 33.75 -38.61 2.57
C PRO A 53 32.55 -39.54 2.73
N GLU A 54 32.16 -39.86 3.96
CA GLU A 54 30.98 -40.69 4.24
C GLU A 54 29.69 -39.97 3.81
N MET A 55 29.58 -38.68 4.16
CA MET A 55 28.47 -37.83 3.72
C MET A 55 28.39 -37.74 2.20
N THR A 56 29.51 -37.59 1.51
CA THR A 56 29.55 -37.53 0.04
C THR A 56 29.08 -38.84 -0.61
N LYS A 57 29.42 -40.00 -0.03
CA LYS A 57 28.93 -41.30 -0.52
C LYS A 57 27.40 -41.45 -0.34
N GLN A 58 26.87 -40.97 0.78
CA GLN A 58 25.45 -41.11 1.12
C GLN A 58 24.57 -40.08 0.41
N TYR A 59 24.98 -38.81 0.35
CA TYR A 59 24.14 -37.72 -0.07
C TYR A 59 24.61 -37.01 -1.36
N GLY A 60 25.78 -37.28 -1.87
CA GLY A 60 26.35 -36.70 -3.09
C GLY A 60 27.44 -35.65 -2.80
N ASN A 61 27.92 -34.97 -3.86
CA ASN A 61 29.01 -34.00 -3.75
C ASN A 61 28.58 -32.76 -2.98
N ILE A 62 29.37 -32.35 -1.99
CA ILE A 62 29.13 -31.15 -1.18
C ILE A 62 29.46 -29.91 -2.00
N ILE A 63 28.55 -28.93 -2.00
CA ILE A 63 28.77 -27.62 -2.57
C ILE A 63 29.27 -26.65 -1.52
N LYS A 64 28.57 -26.59 -0.39
CA LYS A 64 28.89 -25.69 0.69
C LYS A 64 28.33 -26.16 2.02
N ILE A 65 29.04 -25.78 3.07
CA ILE A 65 28.57 -25.87 4.45
C ILE A 65 28.26 -24.47 4.89
N CYS A 66 27.09 -24.21 5.46
CA CYS A 66 26.67 -22.90 5.92
C CYS A 66 25.87 -23.02 7.22
N THR A 67 25.79 -21.93 7.95
CA THR A 67 24.88 -21.84 9.08
C THR A 67 23.65 -21.07 8.64
N PHE A 68 22.51 -21.53 9.09
CA PHE A 68 21.23 -20.88 8.88
C PHE A 68 20.40 -21.05 10.15
N GLN A 69 19.91 -19.97 10.73
CA GLN A 69 19.16 -19.96 12.00
C GLN A 69 19.82 -20.75 13.14
N SER A 70 21.11 -20.54 13.34
CA SER A 70 21.96 -21.23 14.32
C SER A 70 22.23 -22.72 14.03
N ASN A 71 21.57 -23.34 13.06
CA ASN A 71 21.85 -24.70 12.62
C ASN A 71 22.92 -24.73 11.52
N VAL A 72 23.64 -25.83 11.42
CA VAL A 72 24.63 -26.04 10.37
C VAL A 72 24.04 -26.95 9.30
N TYR A 73 24.03 -26.46 8.06
CA TYR A 73 23.52 -27.19 6.91
C TYR A 73 24.66 -27.57 5.96
N ILE A 74 24.59 -28.78 5.46
CA ILE A 74 25.41 -29.21 4.32
C ILE A 74 24.54 -29.29 3.09
N VAL A 75 24.95 -28.54 2.05
CA VAL A 75 24.22 -28.49 0.78
C VAL A 75 24.97 -29.29 -0.26
N PHE A 76 24.27 -30.25 -0.87
CA PHE A 76 24.83 -31.16 -1.86
C PHE A 76 24.39 -30.79 -3.28
N ARG A 77 25.22 -31.12 -4.26
CA ARG A 77 25.00 -30.76 -5.67
C ARG A 77 23.73 -31.37 -6.27
N ASN A 78 23.35 -32.56 -5.80
CA ASN A 78 22.13 -33.24 -6.24
C ASN A 78 20.82 -32.73 -5.62
N GLY A 79 20.88 -31.67 -4.84
CA GLY A 79 19.70 -31.05 -4.22
C GLY A 79 19.38 -31.55 -2.82
N ASN A 80 20.21 -32.41 -2.24
CA ASN A 80 20.08 -32.75 -0.82
C ASN A 80 20.56 -31.60 0.05
N ILE A 81 19.83 -31.33 1.11
CA ILE A 81 20.18 -30.35 2.17
C ILE A 81 20.04 -31.09 3.49
N LEU A 82 21.16 -31.26 4.18
CA LEU A 82 21.25 -31.97 5.45
C LEU A 82 21.35 -30.96 6.60
N ASP A 83 20.43 -31.01 7.53
CA ASP A 83 20.55 -30.33 8.82
C ASP A 83 21.38 -31.17 9.77
N LEU A 84 22.54 -30.69 10.21
CA LEU A 84 23.41 -31.41 11.11
C LEU A 84 22.84 -31.59 12.52
N SER A 85 21.87 -30.78 12.90
CA SER A 85 21.16 -30.92 14.19
C SER A 85 20.12 -32.06 14.16
N GLN A 86 19.59 -32.34 12.97
CA GLN A 86 18.57 -33.39 12.74
C GLN A 86 18.84 -34.15 11.43
N PRO A 87 19.85 -35.04 11.41
CA PRO A 87 20.31 -35.70 10.19
C PRO A 87 19.24 -36.58 9.50
N GLU A 88 18.27 -37.08 10.27
CA GLU A 88 17.12 -37.81 9.76
C GLU A 88 16.18 -36.99 8.89
N ASN A 89 16.21 -35.67 9.03
CA ASN A 89 15.36 -34.72 8.30
C ASN A 89 16.06 -34.16 7.06
N THR A 90 16.74 -35.01 6.28
CA THR A 90 17.35 -34.56 5.02
C THR A 90 16.29 -34.13 4.02
N ILE A 91 16.40 -32.89 3.56
CA ILE A 91 15.51 -32.31 2.54
C ILE A 91 16.11 -32.62 1.17
N ASN A 92 15.33 -33.27 0.30
CA ASN A 92 15.69 -33.47 -1.09
C ASN A 92 14.83 -32.58 -1.99
N MET A 93 15.46 -31.65 -2.66
CA MET A 93 14.77 -30.75 -3.58
C MET A 93 14.49 -31.37 -4.95
N GLY A 94 15.06 -32.51 -5.26
CA GLY A 94 14.93 -33.16 -6.56
C GLY A 94 15.58 -32.39 -7.73
N ILE A 95 16.40 -31.40 -7.44
CA ILE A 95 16.97 -30.46 -8.40
C ILE A 95 18.43 -30.19 -8.02
N GLY A 96 19.34 -30.19 -9.00
CA GLY A 96 20.74 -29.85 -8.75
C GLY A 96 20.94 -28.42 -8.26
N ILE A 97 21.80 -28.22 -7.26
CA ILE A 97 22.16 -26.92 -6.72
C ILE A 97 23.61 -26.62 -7.18
N PHE A 98 23.85 -25.39 -7.66
CA PHE A 98 25.17 -24.95 -8.09
C PHE A 98 25.83 -23.95 -7.15
N CYS A 99 25.04 -23.07 -6.57
CA CYS A 99 25.54 -22.04 -5.68
C CYS A 99 24.51 -21.70 -4.61
N LEU A 100 24.98 -21.08 -3.55
CA LEU A 100 24.11 -20.59 -2.49
C LEU A 100 24.64 -19.29 -1.88
N MET A 101 23.72 -18.48 -1.41
CA MET A 101 23.97 -17.23 -0.70
C MET A 101 23.09 -17.15 0.54
N ASN A 102 23.68 -16.88 1.69
CA ASN A 102 22.95 -16.67 2.93
C ASN A 102 22.62 -15.17 3.08
N ASP A 103 21.35 -14.81 3.03
CA ASP A 103 20.86 -13.48 3.39
C ASP A 103 20.52 -13.46 4.87
N LYS A 104 21.49 -12.99 5.68
CA LYS A 104 21.34 -12.89 7.13
C LYS A 104 20.32 -11.85 7.58
N ARG A 105 19.88 -10.93 6.71
CA ARG A 105 18.92 -9.87 7.06
C ARG A 105 17.50 -10.38 7.10
N GLN A 106 17.16 -11.24 6.14
CA GLN A 106 15.83 -11.83 6.01
C GLN A 106 15.80 -13.29 6.44
N GLU A 107 16.94 -13.84 6.88
CA GLU A 107 17.08 -15.26 7.20
C GLU A 107 16.63 -16.16 6.04
N ILE A 108 17.17 -15.88 4.84
CA ILE A 108 16.89 -16.62 3.63
C ILE A 108 18.19 -17.23 3.10
N LEU A 109 18.14 -18.52 2.82
CA LEU A 109 19.20 -19.19 2.07
C LEU A 109 18.77 -19.27 0.60
N TRP A 110 19.47 -18.54 -0.26
CA TRP A 110 19.24 -18.54 -1.69
C TRP A 110 19.99 -19.65 -2.36
N LEU A 111 19.32 -20.43 -3.18
CA LEU A 111 19.85 -21.60 -3.88
C LEU A 111 19.75 -21.38 -5.39
N GLY A 112 20.88 -21.27 -6.06
CA GLY A 112 20.95 -21.28 -7.52
C GLY A 112 20.89 -22.72 -8.03
N THR A 113 19.88 -23.03 -8.86
CA THR A 113 19.57 -24.40 -9.30
C THR A 113 19.96 -24.65 -10.75
N ASP A 114 20.04 -25.93 -11.12
CA ASP A 114 20.30 -26.37 -12.49
C ASP A 114 19.02 -26.22 -13.35
N GLY A 115 18.97 -25.13 -14.11
CA GLY A 115 17.91 -24.91 -15.09
C GLY A 115 16.53 -24.52 -14.54
N GLN A 116 16.33 -24.42 -13.21
CA GLN A 116 15.06 -24.05 -12.60
C GLN A 116 15.11 -22.69 -11.83
N GLY A 117 16.10 -21.86 -12.15
CA GLY A 117 16.24 -20.53 -11.58
C GLY A 117 16.74 -20.53 -10.14
N ILE A 118 16.29 -19.58 -9.36
CA ILE A 118 16.68 -19.37 -7.97
C ILE A 118 15.57 -19.87 -7.04
N ARG A 119 15.94 -20.60 -6.00
CA ARG A 119 15.03 -21.06 -4.95
C ARG A 119 15.37 -20.38 -3.63
N MET A 120 14.34 -20.09 -2.84
CA MET A 120 14.49 -19.62 -1.46
C MET A 120 14.27 -20.79 -0.50
N PHE A 121 15.17 -20.90 0.46
CA PHE A 121 15.02 -21.78 1.61
C PHE A 121 14.99 -20.89 2.86
N TYR A 122 13.92 -20.97 3.62
CA TYR A 122 13.71 -20.19 4.84
C TYR A 122 12.78 -20.95 5.77
N ASP A 123 12.81 -20.60 7.05
CA ASP A 123 11.91 -21.22 8.03
C ASP A 123 10.50 -20.69 7.81
N LYS A 124 9.59 -21.59 7.52
CA LYS A 124 8.18 -21.23 7.39
C LYS A 124 7.56 -21.18 8.78
N PRO A 125 6.87 -20.10 9.13
CA PRO A 125 6.05 -20.12 10.32
C PRO A 125 5.05 -21.30 10.22
N ASP A 126 4.90 -22.06 11.30
CA ASP A 126 3.96 -23.18 11.40
C ASP A 126 2.51 -22.70 11.49
N LEU A 127 2.18 -21.74 10.63
CA LEU A 127 0.86 -21.13 10.55
C LEU A 127 -0.14 -22.06 9.85
N PHE A 128 0.34 -22.87 8.92
CA PHE A 128 -0.49 -23.74 8.09
C PHE A 128 -0.10 -25.20 8.21
N GLY A 129 -1.11 -26.06 8.45
CA GLY A 129 -1.02 -27.48 8.17
C GLY A 129 -1.68 -27.81 6.85
N SER A 130 -1.26 -28.87 6.19
CA SER A 130 -1.86 -29.30 4.93
C SER A 130 -1.83 -30.81 4.75
N ILE A 131 -2.80 -31.34 4.01
CA ILE A 131 -2.84 -32.71 3.52
C ILE A 131 -3.14 -32.65 2.02
N LEU A 132 -2.32 -33.26 1.20
CA LEU A 132 -2.55 -33.38 -0.23
C LEU A 132 -3.29 -34.67 -0.55
N LEU A 133 -4.20 -34.65 -1.52
CA LEU A 133 -4.97 -35.85 -1.93
C LEU A 133 -4.07 -36.99 -2.41
N LYS A 134 -2.94 -36.64 -3.05
CA LYS A 134 -1.94 -37.65 -3.49
C LYS A 134 -1.23 -38.39 -2.36
N ASP A 135 -1.25 -37.84 -1.14
CA ASP A 135 -0.62 -38.42 0.05
C ASP A 135 -1.58 -39.34 0.82
N LEU A 136 -2.83 -39.44 0.36
CA LEU A 136 -3.81 -40.38 0.87
C LEU A 136 -3.51 -41.80 0.32
N PRO A 137 -3.67 -42.85 1.13
CA PRO A 137 -3.46 -44.22 0.69
C PRO A 137 -4.60 -44.77 -0.18
N ILE A 138 -5.55 -43.94 -0.54
CA ILE A 138 -6.70 -44.23 -1.43
C ILE A 138 -6.66 -43.26 -2.62
N ASN A 139 -7.18 -43.70 -3.76
CA ASN A 139 -7.18 -42.89 -4.96
C ASN A 139 -8.37 -41.93 -4.95
N ILE A 140 -8.10 -40.64 -4.61
CA ILE A 140 -9.05 -39.55 -4.69
C ILE A 140 -8.60 -38.60 -5.79
N GLN A 141 -9.47 -38.43 -6.81
CA GLN A 141 -9.15 -37.61 -7.99
C GLN A 141 -9.93 -36.30 -8.03
N ASN A 142 -11.07 -36.27 -7.37
CA ASN A 142 -11.96 -35.11 -7.39
C ASN A 142 -11.66 -34.11 -6.26
N PRO A 143 -11.86 -32.81 -6.52
CA PRO A 143 -11.66 -31.75 -5.51
C PRO A 143 -12.47 -31.97 -4.25
N ILE A 144 -11.94 -31.46 -3.13
CA ILE A 144 -12.66 -31.39 -1.87
C ILE A 144 -13.72 -30.29 -2.01
N ARG A 145 -14.98 -30.62 -1.68
CA ARG A 145 -16.15 -29.70 -1.74
C ARG A 145 -16.70 -29.35 -0.37
N SER A 146 -16.48 -30.17 0.63
CA SER A 146 -16.97 -29.90 1.98
C SER A 146 -16.04 -30.47 3.02
N LEU A 147 -16.02 -29.84 4.17
CA LEU A 147 -15.16 -30.15 5.29
C LEU A 147 -15.97 -30.16 6.58
N TYR A 148 -15.60 -31.06 7.48
CA TYR A 148 -16.22 -31.14 8.80
C TYR A 148 -15.30 -31.88 9.78
N THR A 149 -15.35 -31.53 11.07
CA THR A 149 -14.66 -32.26 12.14
C THR A 149 -15.69 -32.78 13.12
N ASP A 150 -15.68 -34.07 13.36
CA ASP A 150 -16.63 -34.71 14.31
C ASP A 150 -16.16 -34.61 15.78
N ASP A 151 -16.97 -35.07 16.70
CA ASP A 151 -16.69 -35.05 18.14
C ASP A 151 -15.44 -35.89 18.51
N ASP A 152 -15.08 -36.90 17.71
CA ASP A 152 -13.86 -37.68 17.83
C ASP A 152 -12.64 -36.93 17.24
N GLN A 153 -12.83 -35.68 16.82
CA GLN A 153 -11.82 -34.88 16.14
C GLN A 153 -11.29 -35.51 14.83
N SER A 154 -12.09 -36.40 14.21
CA SER A 154 -11.78 -36.88 12.87
C SER A 154 -12.20 -35.87 11.83
N LEU A 155 -11.39 -35.71 10.80
CA LEU A 155 -11.62 -34.81 9.68
C LEU A 155 -12.39 -35.53 8.57
N TRP A 156 -13.51 -34.98 8.16
CA TRP A 156 -14.37 -35.44 7.09
C TRP A 156 -14.18 -34.57 5.84
N LEU A 157 -13.90 -35.22 4.73
CA LEU A 157 -13.70 -34.62 3.43
C LEU A 157 -14.79 -35.09 2.49
N GLY A 158 -15.69 -34.21 2.10
CA GLY A 158 -16.65 -34.47 1.04
C GLY A 158 -16.05 -34.08 -0.30
N THR A 159 -16.13 -34.97 -1.29
CA THR A 159 -15.51 -34.76 -2.59
C THR A 159 -16.53 -34.48 -3.70
N LYS A 160 -16.07 -33.98 -4.82
CA LYS A 160 -16.89 -33.71 -6.02
C LYS A 160 -17.18 -34.96 -6.87
N GLY A 161 -16.95 -36.17 -6.32
CA GLY A 161 -17.23 -37.40 -7.09
C GLY A 161 -16.72 -38.70 -6.45
N ASP A 162 -15.86 -38.63 -5.44
CA ASP A 162 -15.27 -39.79 -4.81
C ASP A 162 -15.89 -40.14 -3.44
N GLY A 163 -17.02 -39.52 -3.08
CA GLY A 163 -17.69 -39.75 -1.81
C GLY A 163 -17.07 -38.99 -0.66
N ILE A 164 -16.99 -39.63 0.50
CA ILE A 164 -16.51 -39.05 1.76
C ILE A 164 -15.28 -39.78 2.24
N VAL A 165 -14.25 -39.03 2.60
CA VAL A 165 -13.06 -39.56 3.26
C VAL A 165 -13.03 -39.04 4.70
N ARG A 166 -13.03 -39.94 5.67
CA ARG A 166 -12.86 -39.64 7.10
C ARG A 166 -11.44 -39.98 7.51
N ILE A 167 -10.73 -39.04 8.10
CA ILE A 167 -9.33 -39.18 8.54
C ILE A 167 -9.31 -39.05 10.07
N GLN A 168 -8.94 -40.12 10.77
CA GLN A 168 -8.73 -40.07 12.22
C GLN A 168 -7.38 -39.47 12.58
N ALA A 169 -7.31 -38.72 13.68
CA ALA A 169 -6.07 -38.10 14.17
C ALA A 169 -5.29 -37.31 13.08
N TYR A 170 -6.00 -36.61 12.22
CA TYR A 170 -5.47 -35.90 11.03
C TYR A 170 -4.29 -34.98 11.33
N ASP A 171 -4.25 -34.35 12.50
CA ASP A 171 -3.20 -33.44 12.94
C ASP A 171 -1.84 -34.11 13.18
N THR A 172 -1.80 -35.43 13.39
CA THR A 172 -0.56 -36.19 13.49
C THR A 172 0.11 -36.42 12.12
N TYR A 173 -0.64 -36.22 11.03
CA TYR A 173 -0.20 -36.49 9.66
C TYR A 173 0.07 -35.23 8.84
N HIS A 174 -0.09 -34.05 9.41
CA HIS A 174 0.19 -32.82 8.67
C HIS A 174 1.65 -32.77 8.20
N ASN A 175 1.84 -32.37 6.98
CA ASN A 175 3.16 -32.29 6.34
C ASN A 175 3.93 -33.63 6.25
N LYS A 176 3.28 -34.79 6.52
CA LYS A 176 3.85 -36.11 6.36
C LYS A 176 3.55 -36.68 4.98
N LYS A 177 4.51 -37.43 4.44
CA LYS A 177 4.40 -37.99 3.09
C LYS A 177 3.38 -39.12 2.93
N MET A 178 2.90 -39.73 4.04
CA MET A 178 1.96 -40.85 3.97
C MET A 178 1.05 -40.90 5.19
N ILE A 179 -0.24 -41.01 4.95
CA ILE A 179 -1.26 -41.31 5.96
C ILE A 179 -1.50 -42.82 5.95
N PRO A 180 -1.50 -43.52 7.11
CA PRO A 180 -1.72 -44.94 7.12
C PRO A 180 -3.17 -45.30 6.74
N GLN A 181 -3.36 -46.40 6.02
CA GLN A 181 -4.70 -46.87 5.62
C GLN A 181 -5.64 -47.05 6.80
N SER A 182 -5.14 -47.46 7.97
CA SER A 182 -5.92 -47.64 9.20
C SER A 182 -6.53 -46.36 9.75
N ALA A 183 -5.99 -45.19 9.37
CA ALA A 183 -6.53 -43.90 9.80
C ALA A 183 -7.67 -43.40 8.89
N ILE A 184 -7.97 -44.09 7.80
CA ILE A 184 -8.92 -43.67 6.79
C ILE A 184 -10.13 -44.57 6.74
N THR A 185 -11.30 -43.94 6.68
CA THR A 185 -12.56 -44.58 6.32
C THR A 185 -13.12 -43.88 5.09
N HIS A 186 -13.46 -44.64 4.05
CA HIS A 186 -14.01 -44.15 2.81
C HIS A 186 -15.46 -44.55 2.63
N PHE A 187 -16.36 -43.61 2.43
CA PHE A 187 -17.78 -43.84 2.22
C PHE A 187 -18.21 -43.41 0.84
N THR A 188 -18.96 -44.29 0.17
CA THR A 188 -19.47 -44.11 -1.19
C THR A 188 -20.96 -44.40 -1.28
N THR A 189 -21.54 -44.40 -2.44
CA THR A 189 -22.93 -44.82 -2.69
C THR A 189 -23.14 -46.27 -2.30
N ALA A 190 -22.12 -47.13 -2.30
CA ALA A 190 -22.22 -48.49 -1.77
C ALA A 190 -22.42 -48.55 -0.26
N ASP A 191 -22.04 -47.50 0.47
CA ASP A 191 -22.15 -47.39 1.91
C ASP A 191 -23.40 -46.60 2.35
N GLY A 192 -24.28 -46.21 1.41
CA GLY A 192 -25.56 -45.58 1.71
C GLY A 192 -25.65 -44.08 1.38
N LEU A 193 -24.61 -43.51 0.74
CA LEU A 193 -24.70 -42.16 0.20
C LEU A 193 -25.66 -42.09 -0.98
N SER A 194 -26.47 -41.04 -1.10
CA SER A 194 -27.33 -40.83 -2.26
C SER A 194 -26.54 -40.41 -3.52
N SER A 195 -25.34 -39.88 -3.35
CA SER A 195 -24.39 -39.55 -4.43
C SER A 195 -22.98 -39.41 -3.87
N ASN A 196 -21.97 -39.75 -4.67
CA ASN A 196 -20.57 -39.52 -4.37
C ASN A 196 -20.15 -38.04 -4.46
N ARG A 197 -21.04 -37.16 -4.90
CA ARG A 197 -20.82 -35.70 -4.89
C ARG A 197 -21.43 -35.12 -3.61
N VAL A 198 -20.56 -34.68 -2.70
CA VAL A 198 -20.90 -34.21 -1.36
C VAL A 198 -20.62 -32.73 -1.24
N TYR A 199 -21.65 -31.95 -0.89
CA TYR A 199 -21.59 -30.49 -0.88
C TYR A 199 -21.47 -29.88 0.49
N CYS A 200 -22.11 -30.45 1.53
CA CYS A 200 -22.05 -29.93 2.87
C CYS A 200 -22.21 -30.99 3.94
N PHE A 201 -21.75 -30.66 5.13
CA PHE A 201 -22.01 -31.38 6.37
C PHE A 201 -22.64 -30.40 7.38
N GLN A 202 -23.65 -30.89 8.11
CA GLN A 202 -24.25 -30.15 9.21
C GLN A 202 -24.44 -31.11 10.39
N LYS A 203 -23.73 -30.83 11.49
CA LYS A 203 -23.98 -31.54 12.75
C LYS A 203 -25.40 -31.20 13.22
N SER A 204 -26.17 -32.19 13.57
CA SER A 204 -27.43 -31.96 14.22
C SER A 204 -27.23 -31.59 15.69
N GLU A 205 -27.92 -30.57 16.15
CA GLU A 205 -27.96 -30.17 17.55
C GLU A 205 -28.98 -30.98 18.34
N TYR A 206 -29.98 -31.51 17.67
CA TYR A 206 -31.09 -32.20 18.29
C TYR A 206 -31.01 -33.72 18.17
N HIS A 207 -30.24 -34.24 17.18
CA HIS A 207 -30.18 -35.67 16.87
C HIS A 207 -28.74 -36.17 16.83
N PRO A 208 -28.46 -37.44 17.21
CA PRO A 208 -27.10 -37.99 17.15
C PRO A 208 -26.69 -38.34 15.72
N CYS A 209 -26.66 -37.36 14.84
CA CYS A 209 -26.32 -37.54 13.44
C CYS A 209 -25.61 -36.34 12.84
N ILE A 210 -25.00 -36.56 11.68
CA ILE A 210 -24.52 -35.53 10.78
C ILE A 210 -25.39 -35.54 9.52
N TRP A 211 -26.05 -34.43 9.23
CA TRP A 211 -26.73 -34.24 7.96
C TRP A 211 -25.69 -34.03 6.84
N ILE A 212 -25.91 -34.63 5.68
CA ILE A 212 -25.00 -34.64 4.56
C ILE A 212 -25.74 -34.14 3.31
N GLY A 213 -25.34 -33.02 2.78
CA GLY A 213 -25.86 -32.48 1.52
C GLY A 213 -25.14 -33.10 0.33
N THR A 214 -25.92 -33.67 -0.60
CA THR A 214 -25.38 -34.34 -1.78
C THR A 214 -26.10 -33.88 -3.06
N GLU A 215 -25.59 -34.29 -4.21
CA GLU A 215 -26.27 -34.16 -5.50
C GLU A 215 -27.48 -35.09 -5.63
N GLY A 216 -27.42 -36.24 -4.99
CA GLY A 216 -28.40 -37.30 -5.13
C GLY A 216 -29.76 -36.98 -4.49
N PRO A 217 -30.78 -37.81 -4.82
CA PRO A 217 -32.11 -37.59 -4.29
C PRO A 217 -32.20 -38.03 -2.81
N GLY A 218 -33.08 -37.39 -2.06
CA GLY A 218 -33.35 -37.70 -0.67
C GLY A 218 -32.47 -36.92 0.31
N LEU A 219 -32.63 -37.18 1.60
CA LEU A 219 -31.87 -36.60 2.69
C LEU A 219 -30.90 -37.64 3.26
N THR A 220 -29.62 -37.36 3.15
CA THR A 220 -28.55 -38.24 3.63
C THR A 220 -28.07 -37.80 5.00
N TYR A 221 -27.76 -38.77 5.86
CA TYR A 221 -27.19 -38.53 7.18
C TYR A 221 -26.27 -39.67 7.63
N TYR A 222 -25.29 -39.33 8.46
CA TYR A 222 -24.48 -40.31 9.19
C TYR A 222 -25.03 -40.49 10.60
N SER A 223 -25.32 -41.71 10.98
CA SER A 223 -25.79 -42.04 12.33
C SER A 223 -24.59 -42.37 13.24
N TYR A 224 -24.38 -41.64 14.30
CA TYR A 224 -23.35 -41.95 15.32
C TYR A 224 -23.61 -43.27 16.03
N LYS A 225 -24.90 -43.58 16.25
CA LYS A 225 -25.31 -44.82 16.90
C LYS A 225 -24.99 -46.04 16.07
N GLU A 226 -25.27 -46.00 14.78
CA GLU A 226 -25.07 -47.16 13.90
C GLU A 226 -23.71 -47.12 13.18
N LYS A 227 -23.00 -46.01 13.24
CA LYS A 227 -21.74 -45.74 12.53
C LYS A 227 -21.86 -45.99 11.03
N ARG A 228 -22.98 -45.65 10.44
CA ARG A 228 -23.33 -45.86 9.03
C ARG A 228 -23.97 -44.61 8.43
N ILE A 229 -23.78 -44.48 7.12
CA ILE A 229 -24.50 -43.50 6.32
C ILE A 229 -25.82 -44.09 5.86
N LYS A 230 -26.87 -43.28 5.91
CA LYS A 230 -28.21 -43.64 5.47
C LYS A 230 -28.81 -42.50 4.63
N THR A 231 -29.57 -42.85 3.61
CA THR A 231 -30.36 -41.89 2.84
C THR A 231 -31.82 -42.17 3.09
N ILE A 232 -32.57 -41.14 3.52
CA ILE A 232 -34.00 -41.17 3.65
C ILE A 232 -34.61 -40.93 2.26
N PRO A 233 -35.30 -41.92 1.71
CA PRO A 233 -35.90 -41.78 0.40
C PRO A 233 -37.05 -40.75 0.46
N GLN A 234 -37.13 -39.96 -0.59
CA GLN A 234 -38.23 -39.02 -0.77
C GLN A 234 -39.40 -39.68 -1.45
N ARG A 235 -40.64 -39.23 -1.13
CA ARG A 235 -41.84 -39.62 -1.87
C ARG A 235 -41.86 -39.05 -3.29
N GLU A 236 -42.31 -39.80 -4.27
CA GLU A 236 -42.31 -39.39 -5.69
C GLU A 236 -43.21 -38.18 -5.98
N ASP A 237 -44.20 -37.93 -5.14
CA ASP A 237 -45.19 -36.85 -5.26
C ASP A 237 -44.69 -35.47 -4.72
N THR A 238 -43.46 -35.41 -4.18
CA THR A 238 -42.92 -34.17 -3.59
C THR A 238 -41.80 -33.55 -4.46
N THR A 239 -41.56 -32.25 -4.30
CA THR A 239 -40.42 -31.57 -4.97
C THR A 239 -39.10 -32.23 -4.63
N PRO A 240 -38.25 -32.59 -5.60
CA PRO A 240 -37.04 -33.35 -5.33
C PRO A 240 -36.08 -32.63 -4.38
N LEU A 241 -35.55 -33.33 -3.39
CA LEU A 241 -34.42 -32.92 -2.56
C LEU A 241 -33.14 -33.36 -3.25
N ARG A 242 -32.50 -32.47 -4.01
CA ARG A 242 -31.25 -32.73 -4.75
C ARG A 242 -30.39 -31.50 -4.77
N TYR A 243 -29.11 -31.69 -5.02
CA TYR A 243 -28.11 -30.60 -5.10
C TYR A 243 -28.15 -29.73 -3.84
N VAL A 244 -28.09 -30.38 -2.67
CA VAL A 244 -28.15 -29.69 -1.38
C VAL A 244 -26.78 -29.14 -1.03
N HIS A 245 -26.64 -27.81 -1.12
CA HIS A 245 -25.37 -27.11 -0.89
C HIS A 245 -25.20 -26.65 0.56
N SER A 246 -26.28 -26.34 1.24
CA SER A 246 -26.22 -25.93 2.64
C SER A 246 -27.47 -26.44 3.37
N ILE A 247 -27.28 -26.84 4.63
CA ILE A 247 -28.33 -27.35 5.52
C ILE A 247 -28.28 -26.49 6.78
N CYS A 248 -29.43 -26.02 7.22
CA CYS A 248 -29.60 -25.32 8.48
C CYS A 248 -30.71 -25.98 9.28
N GLU A 249 -30.41 -26.43 10.48
CA GLU A 249 -31.35 -26.96 11.43
C GLU A 249 -31.81 -25.83 12.36
N VAL A 250 -33.11 -25.58 12.41
CA VAL A 250 -33.70 -24.49 13.20
C VAL A 250 -34.34 -25.01 14.49
N ASP A 251 -34.91 -26.22 14.42
CA ASP A 251 -35.50 -26.95 15.54
C ASP A 251 -35.39 -28.47 15.31
N ASP A 252 -35.88 -29.28 16.24
CA ASP A 252 -35.76 -30.73 16.21
C ASP A 252 -36.51 -31.41 15.04
N SER A 253 -37.35 -30.69 14.36
CA SER A 253 -38.21 -31.19 13.30
C SER A 253 -38.07 -30.43 11.98
N THR A 254 -37.31 -29.37 11.94
CA THR A 254 -37.25 -28.47 10.77
C THR A 254 -35.85 -28.29 10.24
N LEU A 255 -35.66 -28.65 8.95
CA LEU A 255 -34.47 -28.36 8.21
C LEU A 255 -34.76 -27.35 7.08
N TRP A 256 -33.88 -26.38 6.92
CA TRP A 256 -33.83 -25.53 5.74
C TRP A 256 -32.68 -25.97 4.84
N LEU A 257 -33.00 -26.12 3.56
CA LEU A 257 -32.03 -26.60 2.56
C LEU A 257 -31.81 -25.52 1.47
N ALA A 258 -30.58 -25.17 1.24
CA ALA A 258 -30.17 -24.38 0.09
C ALA A 258 -29.84 -25.32 -1.06
N THR A 259 -30.51 -25.17 -2.20
CA THR A 259 -30.40 -26.12 -3.31
C THR A 259 -30.16 -25.43 -4.64
N THR A 260 -29.52 -26.16 -5.56
CA THR A 260 -29.48 -25.77 -6.98
C THR A 260 -30.67 -26.38 -7.74
N GLY A 261 -31.39 -25.54 -8.45
CA GLY A 261 -32.57 -25.92 -9.24
C GLY A 261 -33.90 -25.69 -8.55
N ASN A 262 -33.98 -25.88 -7.20
CA ASN A 262 -35.21 -25.70 -6.44
C ASN A 262 -35.14 -24.51 -5.44
N GLY A 263 -33.99 -23.86 -5.32
CA GLY A 263 -33.81 -22.69 -4.44
C GLY A 263 -33.87 -23.06 -2.94
N LEU A 264 -34.67 -22.34 -2.18
CA LEU A 264 -34.85 -22.57 -0.74
C LEU A 264 -35.97 -23.57 -0.47
N GLN A 265 -35.64 -24.63 0.27
CA GLN A 265 -36.59 -25.65 0.66
C GLN A 265 -36.65 -25.78 2.18
N LYS A 266 -37.85 -25.93 2.75
CA LYS A 266 -38.12 -26.31 4.13
C LYS A 266 -38.56 -27.75 4.17
N VAL A 267 -37.87 -28.56 4.97
CA VAL A 267 -38.18 -29.97 5.19
C VAL A 267 -38.65 -30.13 6.63
N THR A 268 -39.85 -30.69 6.83
CA THR A 268 -40.32 -31.12 8.14
C THR A 268 -39.96 -32.58 8.34
N LEU A 269 -39.34 -32.90 9.44
CA LEU A 269 -38.95 -34.25 9.81
C LEU A 269 -39.98 -34.85 10.76
N HIS A 270 -40.25 -36.14 10.64
CA HIS A 270 -40.91 -36.95 11.64
C HIS A 270 -39.89 -37.97 12.15
N ILE A 271 -39.73 -38.04 13.48
CA ILE A 271 -38.74 -38.91 14.10
C ILE A 271 -39.52 -39.98 14.88
N ASP A 272 -39.43 -41.22 14.41
CA ASP A 272 -39.94 -42.39 15.11
C ASP A 272 -38.77 -43.27 15.58
N LYS A 273 -38.70 -43.55 16.88
CA LYS A 273 -37.64 -44.39 17.50
C LYS A 273 -36.20 -44.01 17.07
N ALA A 274 -35.89 -42.68 16.97
CA ALA A 274 -34.63 -42.14 16.55
C ALA A 274 -34.28 -42.39 15.04
N VAL A 275 -35.26 -42.73 14.21
CA VAL A 275 -35.12 -42.83 12.76
C VAL A 275 -35.87 -41.64 12.12
N PRO A 276 -35.18 -40.70 11.49
CA PRO A 276 -35.82 -39.59 10.83
C PRO A 276 -36.52 -40.06 9.53
N THR A 277 -37.69 -39.50 9.27
CA THR A 277 -38.42 -39.66 8.01
C THR A 277 -38.82 -38.28 7.48
N ILE A 278 -38.91 -38.13 6.15
CA ILE A 278 -39.33 -36.87 5.55
C ILE A 278 -40.86 -36.76 5.63
N GLY A 279 -41.33 -35.73 6.31
CA GLY A 279 -42.72 -35.38 6.38
C GLY A 279 -43.11 -34.48 5.17
N LYS A 280 -43.12 -33.18 5.36
CA LYS A 280 -43.51 -32.19 4.33
C LYS A 280 -42.26 -31.52 3.75
N VAL A 281 -42.23 -31.37 2.42
CA VAL A 281 -41.26 -30.52 1.70
C VAL A 281 -41.98 -29.32 1.15
N GLN A 282 -41.52 -28.12 1.50
CA GLN A 282 -42.03 -26.85 0.97
C GLN A 282 -40.93 -26.09 0.25
N THR A 283 -41.19 -25.70 -1.00
CA THR A 283 -40.25 -24.92 -1.82
C THR A 283 -40.70 -23.47 -1.88
N PHE A 284 -39.77 -22.55 -1.69
CA PHE A 284 -40.01 -21.09 -1.70
C PHE A 284 -39.57 -20.48 -3.01
N SER A 285 -40.50 -19.83 -3.70
CA SER A 285 -40.21 -19.10 -4.92
C SER A 285 -39.73 -17.69 -4.61
N LEU A 286 -38.42 -17.49 -4.55
CA LEU A 286 -37.79 -16.17 -4.32
C LEU A 286 -37.72 -15.41 -5.64
N LYS A 287 -38.61 -14.43 -5.82
CA LYS A 287 -38.77 -13.68 -7.07
C LYS A 287 -38.07 -12.33 -6.99
N ASN A 288 -37.24 -12.03 -8.00
CA ASN A 288 -36.73 -10.69 -8.28
C ASN A 288 -37.34 -10.21 -9.61
N GLY A 289 -38.40 -9.42 -9.54
CA GLY A 289 -39.21 -9.07 -10.71
C GLY A 289 -39.87 -10.30 -11.33
N LYS A 290 -39.60 -10.58 -12.60
CA LYS A 290 -40.11 -11.76 -13.32
C LYS A 290 -39.27 -13.03 -13.13
N ASN A 291 -38.05 -12.91 -12.61
CA ASN A 291 -37.13 -14.02 -12.47
C ASN A 291 -37.25 -14.68 -11.12
N ILE A 292 -37.02 -15.99 -11.05
CA ILE A 292 -37.04 -16.77 -9.81
C ILE A 292 -35.64 -17.25 -9.53
N CYS A 293 -35.11 -16.94 -8.33
CA CYS A 293 -33.84 -17.48 -7.85
C CYS A 293 -34.02 -18.97 -7.52
N LYS A 294 -33.34 -19.84 -8.27
CA LYS A 294 -33.37 -21.29 -8.09
C LYS A 294 -32.07 -21.89 -7.61
N GLU A 295 -31.04 -21.07 -7.48
CA GLU A 295 -29.69 -21.50 -7.15
C GLU A 295 -29.24 -20.79 -5.88
N ILE A 296 -29.29 -21.49 -4.75
CA ILE A 296 -28.78 -21.01 -3.46
C ILE A 296 -27.60 -21.89 -3.09
N GLN A 297 -26.44 -21.26 -2.90
CA GLN A 297 -25.16 -21.94 -2.67
C GLN A 297 -24.84 -22.06 -1.18
N SER A 298 -25.08 -21.00 -0.43
CA SER A 298 -24.75 -20.96 0.99
C SER A 298 -25.87 -20.32 1.81
N MET A 299 -25.91 -20.62 3.10
CA MET A 299 -26.95 -20.13 3.99
C MET A 299 -26.39 -19.99 5.40
N VAL A 300 -26.72 -18.87 6.05
CA VAL A 300 -26.43 -18.62 7.46
C VAL A 300 -27.71 -18.18 8.17
N TYR A 301 -27.97 -18.77 9.32
CA TYR A 301 -29.07 -18.41 10.20
C TYR A 301 -28.59 -17.50 11.33
N ASP A 302 -29.27 -16.39 11.56
CA ASP A 302 -28.91 -15.42 12.60
C ASP A 302 -29.27 -15.86 14.03
N ASN A 303 -29.73 -17.10 14.17
CA ASN A 303 -30.24 -17.71 15.41
C ASN A 303 -31.45 -17.00 16.05
N ASP A 304 -32.13 -16.14 15.29
CA ASP A 304 -33.34 -15.43 15.69
C ASP A 304 -34.49 -15.71 14.72
N SER A 305 -34.42 -15.10 13.55
CA SER A 305 -35.58 -15.15 12.62
C SER A 305 -35.17 -15.14 11.14
N THR A 306 -33.92 -14.95 10.84
CA THR A 306 -33.48 -14.61 9.47
C THR A 306 -32.43 -15.59 8.91
N LEU A 307 -32.70 -16.05 7.70
CA LEU A 307 -31.71 -16.74 6.88
C LEU A 307 -31.07 -15.73 5.91
N PHE A 308 -29.75 -15.68 5.89
CA PHE A 308 -29.00 -14.98 4.85
C PHE A 308 -28.54 -16.00 3.82
N LEU A 309 -29.01 -15.84 2.58
CA LEU A 309 -28.84 -16.80 1.50
C LEU A 309 -27.89 -16.23 0.46
N GLY A 310 -26.82 -16.95 0.18
CA GLY A 310 -25.93 -16.68 -0.94
C GLY A 310 -26.44 -17.35 -2.21
N SER A 311 -26.68 -16.58 -3.26
CA SER A 311 -27.30 -17.08 -4.48
C SER A 311 -26.41 -16.89 -5.71
N ARG A 312 -26.60 -17.75 -6.71
CA ARG A 312 -26.02 -17.63 -8.04
C ARG A 312 -27.00 -17.01 -9.04
N GLY A 313 -26.53 -16.71 -10.25
CA GLY A 313 -27.34 -16.06 -11.28
C GLY A 313 -27.47 -14.54 -11.10
N GLY A 314 -26.54 -13.93 -10.35
CA GLY A 314 -26.49 -12.49 -10.15
C GLY A 314 -27.50 -11.93 -9.16
N TYR A 315 -28.17 -12.79 -8.37
CA TYR A 315 -29.14 -12.34 -7.37
C TYR A 315 -28.49 -11.86 -6.07
N GLY A 316 -27.22 -12.15 -5.84
CA GLY A 316 -26.47 -11.68 -4.68
C GLY A 316 -26.89 -12.37 -3.38
N VAL A 317 -27.02 -11.59 -2.30
CA VAL A 317 -27.47 -12.05 -1.00
C VAL A 317 -28.97 -11.80 -0.84
N ILE A 318 -29.69 -12.79 -0.33
CA ILE A 318 -31.12 -12.70 -0.03
C ILE A 318 -31.30 -12.81 1.48
N ARG A 319 -31.99 -11.86 2.07
CA ARG A 319 -32.43 -11.91 3.46
C ARG A 319 -33.84 -12.50 3.48
N PHE A 320 -34.04 -13.60 4.20
CA PHE A 320 -35.30 -14.33 4.27
C PHE A 320 -35.72 -14.51 5.73
N ASN A 321 -36.93 -14.11 6.08
CA ASN A 321 -37.48 -14.32 7.43
C ASN A 321 -38.26 -15.65 7.49
N ILE A 322 -37.86 -16.52 8.42
CA ILE A 322 -38.43 -17.90 8.52
C ILE A 322 -39.85 -17.94 9.03
N PHE A 323 -40.35 -16.93 9.74
CA PHE A 323 -41.68 -16.88 10.32
C PHE A 323 -42.70 -16.28 9.35
N ASN A 324 -42.45 -15.09 8.86
CA ASN A 324 -43.38 -14.39 7.95
C ASN A 324 -43.15 -14.67 6.49
N GLN A 325 -42.06 -15.41 6.15
CA GLN A 325 -41.63 -15.76 4.77
C GLN A 325 -41.35 -14.54 3.90
N GLY A 326 -41.20 -13.37 4.50
CA GLY A 326 -40.76 -12.14 3.81
C GLY A 326 -39.29 -12.23 3.41
N TYR A 327 -38.97 -11.71 2.24
CA TYR A 327 -37.59 -11.71 1.77
C TYR A 327 -37.22 -10.43 1.04
N GLU A 328 -35.91 -10.13 1.04
CA GLU A 328 -35.32 -8.96 0.42
C GLU A 328 -34.02 -9.35 -0.28
N PHE A 329 -33.85 -8.88 -1.54
CA PHE A 329 -32.59 -9.01 -2.25
C PHE A 329 -31.69 -7.83 -1.90
N LEU A 330 -30.51 -8.11 -1.33
CA LEU A 330 -29.56 -7.07 -0.93
C LEU A 330 -28.77 -6.63 -2.15
N GLN A 331 -28.79 -5.33 -2.45
CA GLN A 331 -28.07 -4.75 -3.59
C GLN A 331 -27.13 -3.65 -3.10
N THR A 332 -25.98 -3.49 -3.76
CA THR A 332 -25.05 -2.42 -3.47
C THR A 332 -25.51 -1.13 -4.12
N ASN A 333 -25.35 -0.01 -3.43
CA ASN A 333 -25.51 1.32 -4.02
C ASN A 333 -24.23 1.81 -4.70
N ASN A 334 -23.28 0.90 -4.99
CA ASN A 334 -22.01 1.24 -5.60
C ASN A 334 -22.18 1.38 -7.12
N LEU A 335 -21.92 2.57 -7.65
CA LEU A 335 -21.98 2.86 -9.10
C LEU A 335 -21.02 2.01 -9.93
N ARG A 336 -19.92 1.51 -9.36
CA ARG A 336 -18.95 0.66 -10.05
C ARG A 336 -19.42 -0.78 -10.19
N ASN A 337 -20.14 -1.29 -9.19
CA ASN A 337 -20.62 -2.67 -9.17
C ASN A 337 -21.92 -2.75 -8.38
N PRO A 338 -23.08 -2.50 -9.00
CA PRO A 338 -24.37 -2.48 -8.31
C PRO A 338 -24.85 -3.87 -7.88
N ALA A 339 -24.29 -4.94 -8.45
CA ALA A 339 -24.62 -6.33 -8.11
C ALA A 339 -23.53 -6.94 -7.22
N ILE A 340 -23.93 -7.71 -6.21
CA ILE A 340 -22.98 -8.49 -5.37
C ILE A 340 -22.37 -9.65 -6.18
N GLY A 341 -22.96 -10.03 -7.29
CA GLY A 341 -22.54 -11.14 -8.14
C GLY A 341 -23.05 -12.50 -7.65
N ASP A 342 -22.40 -13.56 -8.11
CA ASP A 342 -22.68 -14.92 -7.67
C ASP A 342 -22.05 -15.15 -6.30
N VAL A 343 -22.86 -15.29 -5.27
CA VAL A 343 -22.42 -15.48 -3.89
C VAL A 343 -22.20 -16.97 -3.62
N LEU A 344 -20.98 -17.32 -3.28
CA LEU A 344 -20.55 -18.69 -3.00
C LEU A 344 -20.52 -18.99 -1.51
N SER A 345 -20.25 -18.00 -0.67
CA SER A 345 -20.17 -18.17 0.77
C SER A 345 -20.74 -16.96 1.50
N VAL A 346 -21.48 -17.22 2.57
CA VAL A 346 -21.97 -16.19 3.51
C VAL A 346 -21.49 -16.56 4.91
N CYS A 347 -21.01 -15.59 5.66
CA CYS A 347 -20.53 -15.77 7.02
C CYS A 347 -21.09 -14.65 7.91
N GLN A 348 -21.54 -14.99 9.09
CA GLN A 348 -21.87 -14.06 10.16
C GLN A 348 -20.74 -14.09 11.20
N THR A 349 -20.27 -12.91 11.60
CA THR A 349 -19.25 -12.74 12.62
C THR A 349 -19.86 -12.54 14.00
N GLU A 350 -19.05 -12.69 15.04
CA GLU A 350 -19.48 -12.51 16.44
C GLU A 350 -20.06 -11.10 16.70
N ASP A 351 -19.57 -10.08 15.98
CA ASP A 351 -20.09 -8.70 16.05
C ASP A 351 -21.37 -8.48 15.22
N SER A 352 -22.02 -9.55 14.79
CA SER A 352 -23.23 -9.52 13.93
C SER A 352 -23.03 -8.80 12.59
N THR A 353 -21.80 -8.73 12.09
CA THR A 353 -21.51 -8.32 10.73
C THR A 353 -21.65 -9.53 9.81
N PHE A 354 -22.24 -9.34 8.63
CA PHE A 354 -22.29 -10.38 7.61
C PHE A 354 -21.28 -10.11 6.53
N TYR A 355 -20.69 -11.16 6.03
CA TYR A 355 -19.78 -11.12 4.89
C TYR A 355 -20.27 -12.07 3.80
N ALA A 356 -20.28 -11.60 2.58
CA ALA A 356 -20.60 -12.40 1.41
C ALA A 356 -19.41 -12.46 0.46
N GLY A 357 -18.93 -13.67 0.19
CA GLY A 357 -17.90 -13.96 -0.79
C GLY A 357 -18.55 -14.30 -2.13
N ALA A 358 -18.16 -13.57 -3.14
CA ALA A 358 -18.75 -13.70 -4.45
C ALA A 358 -17.68 -13.84 -5.55
N SER A 359 -18.11 -14.07 -6.76
CA SER A 359 -17.25 -14.01 -7.94
C SER A 359 -16.68 -12.61 -8.22
N SER A 360 -17.22 -11.57 -7.55
CA SER A 360 -16.84 -10.16 -7.69
C SER A 360 -16.15 -9.56 -6.46
N GLY A 361 -15.71 -10.38 -5.53
CA GLY A 361 -15.03 -9.97 -4.32
C GLY A 361 -15.82 -10.20 -3.04
N LEU A 362 -15.41 -9.48 -1.99
CA LEU A 362 -15.98 -9.54 -0.64
C LEU A 362 -16.96 -8.39 -0.42
N THR A 363 -18.18 -8.71 0.00
CA THR A 363 -19.14 -7.69 0.45
C THR A 363 -19.33 -7.77 1.96
N ARG A 364 -19.09 -6.66 2.65
CA ARG A 364 -19.40 -6.50 4.06
C ARG A 364 -20.77 -5.86 4.23
N ILE A 365 -21.64 -6.48 5.04
CA ILE A 365 -23.03 -6.08 5.28
C ILE A 365 -23.18 -5.78 6.77
N LYS A 366 -23.49 -4.53 7.12
CA LYS A 366 -23.74 -4.10 8.51
C LYS A 366 -25.12 -3.49 8.64
N PHE A 367 -25.81 -3.84 9.71
CA PHE A 367 -27.07 -3.24 10.08
C PHE A 367 -26.85 -2.26 11.25
N ARG A 368 -27.22 -0.99 11.10
CA ARG A 368 -27.18 0.03 12.17
C ARG A 368 -28.49 0.79 12.19
N GLY A 369 -29.24 0.71 13.32
CA GLY A 369 -30.51 1.43 13.48
C GLY A 369 -31.52 1.13 12.38
N GLY A 370 -31.67 -0.14 11.96
CA GLY A 370 -32.54 -0.56 10.88
C GLY A 370 -32.07 -0.20 9.47
N LYS A 371 -30.95 0.50 9.32
CA LYS A 371 -30.36 0.84 8.01
C LYS A 371 -29.22 -0.11 7.68
N MET A 372 -29.26 -0.66 6.47
CA MET A 372 -28.22 -1.50 5.90
C MET A 372 -27.11 -0.65 5.31
N ARG A 373 -25.86 -1.04 5.56
CA ARG A 373 -24.66 -0.49 4.92
C ARG A 373 -23.88 -1.62 4.27
N LEU A 374 -23.65 -1.49 2.98
CA LEU A 374 -22.86 -2.43 2.19
C LEU A 374 -21.53 -1.78 1.80
N ARG A 375 -20.45 -2.55 1.92
CA ARG A 375 -19.13 -2.17 1.40
C ARG A 375 -18.54 -3.36 0.67
N GLN A 376 -18.19 -3.15 -0.57
CA GLN A 376 -17.56 -4.15 -1.43
C GLN A 376 -16.07 -3.92 -1.50
N PHE A 377 -15.32 -5.02 -1.52
CA PHE A 377 -13.87 -5.06 -1.67
C PHE A 377 -13.54 -6.03 -2.80
N ASP A 378 -12.60 -5.66 -3.62
CA ASP A 378 -12.12 -6.45 -4.74
C ASP A 378 -10.58 -6.52 -4.76
N LYS A 379 -10.02 -7.08 -5.81
CA LYS A 379 -8.59 -7.18 -6.00
C LYS A 379 -7.88 -5.81 -5.92
N SER A 380 -8.55 -4.72 -6.28
CA SER A 380 -7.98 -3.38 -6.19
C SER A 380 -7.81 -2.89 -4.75
N ASP A 381 -8.60 -3.44 -3.81
CA ASP A 381 -8.47 -3.17 -2.38
C ASP A 381 -7.37 -4.01 -1.70
N GLY A 382 -6.90 -5.09 -2.33
CA GLY A 382 -5.81 -5.92 -1.81
C GLY A 382 -6.10 -7.41 -1.74
N ILE A 383 -7.29 -7.89 -2.08
CA ILE A 383 -7.61 -9.33 -2.15
C ILE A 383 -6.77 -9.99 -3.26
N VAL A 384 -6.24 -11.19 -3.01
CA VAL A 384 -5.39 -11.88 -3.99
C VAL A 384 -6.14 -12.25 -5.27
N ASN A 385 -7.44 -12.52 -5.17
CA ASN A 385 -8.31 -12.86 -6.29
C ASN A 385 -9.76 -12.54 -5.95
N ASP A 386 -10.56 -12.09 -6.92
CA ASP A 386 -11.95 -11.69 -6.72
C ASP A 386 -12.90 -12.86 -6.48
N MET A 387 -12.56 -14.07 -6.97
CA MET A 387 -13.36 -15.27 -6.72
C MET A 387 -13.13 -15.78 -5.30
N ILE A 388 -14.13 -15.61 -4.44
CA ILE A 388 -14.09 -16.03 -3.03
C ILE A 388 -14.99 -17.25 -2.83
N HIS A 389 -14.38 -18.38 -2.45
CA HIS A 389 -15.05 -19.65 -2.29
C HIS A 389 -15.56 -19.90 -0.87
N GLY A 390 -14.80 -19.48 0.14
CA GLY A 390 -15.13 -19.69 1.54
C GLY A 390 -14.74 -18.52 2.42
N ILE A 391 -15.51 -18.28 3.47
CA ILE A 391 -15.29 -17.20 4.45
C ILE A 391 -15.41 -17.77 5.84
N HIS A 392 -14.42 -17.45 6.69
CA HIS A 392 -14.51 -17.69 8.13
C HIS A 392 -13.92 -16.55 8.94
N GLU A 393 -14.53 -16.29 10.11
CA GLU A 393 -13.95 -15.45 11.14
C GLU A 393 -12.91 -16.23 11.94
N GLY A 394 -11.68 -15.68 12.00
CA GLY A 394 -10.62 -16.17 12.88
C GLY A 394 -10.82 -15.72 14.33
N ASN A 395 -10.04 -16.29 15.25
CA ASN A 395 -10.11 -15.93 16.68
C ASN A 395 -9.62 -14.52 16.99
N ASP A 396 -8.87 -13.91 16.07
CA ASP A 396 -8.39 -12.53 16.12
C ASP A 396 -9.39 -11.52 15.53
N SER A 397 -10.61 -11.95 15.24
CA SER A 397 -11.66 -11.18 14.55
C SER A 397 -11.29 -10.77 13.13
N CYS A 398 -10.25 -11.37 12.56
CA CYS A 398 -9.93 -11.23 11.13
C CYS A 398 -10.75 -12.22 10.31
N ILE A 399 -11.03 -11.85 9.08
CA ILE A 399 -11.82 -12.66 8.16
C ILE A 399 -10.87 -13.37 7.20
N TRP A 400 -10.95 -14.69 7.19
CA TRP A 400 -10.20 -15.53 6.28
C TRP A 400 -11.03 -15.87 5.06
N LEU A 401 -10.43 -15.71 3.89
CA LEU A 401 -11.04 -15.88 2.58
C LEU A 401 -10.24 -16.92 1.79
N SER A 402 -10.90 -17.91 1.25
CA SER A 402 -10.29 -18.81 0.26
C SER A 402 -10.64 -18.40 -1.15
N THR A 403 -9.64 -18.42 -2.05
CA THR A 403 -9.76 -17.91 -3.42
C THR A 403 -9.10 -18.86 -4.42
N ASN A 404 -9.22 -18.57 -5.73
CA ASN A 404 -8.51 -19.32 -6.77
C ASN A 404 -6.97 -19.17 -6.70
N LYS A 405 -6.43 -18.21 -5.92
CA LYS A 405 -4.99 -17.95 -5.87
C LYS A 405 -4.38 -18.01 -4.48
N GLY A 406 -5.06 -18.64 -3.53
CA GLY A 406 -4.59 -18.74 -2.17
C GLY A 406 -5.61 -18.24 -1.15
N LEU A 407 -5.11 -18.01 0.07
CA LEU A 407 -5.91 -17.50 1.18
C LEU A 407 -5.63 -16.00 1.37
N THR A 408 -6.65 -15.25 1.73
CA THR A 408 -6.53 -13.85 2.14
C THR A 408 -7.06 -13.68 3.55
N LYS A 409 -6.29 -13.06 4.43
CA LYS A 409 -6.72 -12.63 5.75
C LYS A 409 -7.08 -11.15 5.68
N TYR A 410 -8.30 -10.80 5.98
CA TYR A 410 -8.81 -9.44 6.02
C TYR A 410 -8.95 -8.95 7.45
N ASN A 411 -8.29 -7.86 7.79
CA ASN A 411 -8.42 -7.20 9.06
C ASN A 411 -9.47 -6.07 8.97
N PRO A 412 -10.67 -6.23 9.59
CA PRO A 412 -11.73 -5.24 9.49
C PRO A 412 -11.45 -3.91 10.19
N ARG A 413 -10.47 -3.86 11.12
CA ARG A 413 -10.13 -2.66 11.91
C ARG A 413 -9.40 -1.63 11.08
N ASN A 414 -8.43 -2.08 10.27
CA ASN A 414 -7.60 -1.21 9.44
C ASN A 414 -7.87 -1.37 7.93
N ASN A 415 -8.80 -2.27 7.54
CA ASN A 415 -9.10 -2.68 6.16
C ASN A 415 -7.83 -3.12 5.40
N PHE A 416 -6.99 -3.91 6.04
CA PHE A 416 -5.80 -4.48 5.45
C PHE A 416 -6.04 -5.92 5.00
N PHE A 417 -5.47 -6.31 3.85
CA PHE A 417 -5.54 -7.65 3.29
C PHE A 417 -4.15 -8.28 3.23
N HIS A 418 -3.95 -9.37 3.97
CA HIS A 418 -2.75 -10.16 3.93
C HIS A 418 -2.99 -11.43 3.12
N ASN A 419 -2.17 -11.69 2.13
CA ASN A 419 -2.36 -12.80 1.20
C ASN A 419 -1.33 -13.90 1.43
N TYR A 420 -1.81 -15.13 1.46
CA TYR A 420 -1.01 -16.35 1.59
C TYR A 420 -1.24 -17.23 0.37
N HIS A 421 -0.16 -17.60 -0.30
CA HIS A 421 -0.16 -18.49 -1.46
C HIS A 421 1.10 -19.33 -1.43
N GLN A 422 1.48 -19.99 -2.51
CA GLN A 422 2.79 -20.63 -2.53
C GLN A 422 3.89 -19.60 -2.21
N PRO A 423 4.79 -19.83 -1.30
CA PRO A 423 5.22 -21.13 -0.77
C PRO A 423 4.60 -21.53 0.58
N TYR A 424 3.64 -20.82 1.13
CA TYR A 424 3.08 -21.15 2.46
C TYR A 424 2.47 -22.55 2.52
N PHE A 425 1.81 -23.00 1.46
CA PHE A 425 1.20 -24.32 1.33
C PHE A 425 1.18 -24.78 -0.13
N SER A 426 0.98 -26.09 -0.34
CA SER A 426 1.01 -26.71 -1.67
C SER A 426 -0.35 -26.82 -2.37
N VAL A 427 -1.42 -26.40 -1.72
CA VAL A 427 -2.75 -26.30 -2.34
C VAL A 427 -2.77 -25.09 -3.26
N THR A 428 -3.17 -25.29 -4.52
CA THR A 428 -3.02 -24.27 -5.57
C THR A 428 -4.28 -23.44 -5.80
N GLU A 429 -5.45 -24.06 -5.65
CA GLU A 429 -6.75 -23.45 -5.88
C GLU A 429 -7.76 -24.03 -4.88
N PHE A 430 -8.58 -23.19 -4.30
CA PHE A 430 -9.61 -23.60 -3.36
C PHE A 430 -10.94 -23.84 -4.05
N SER A 431 -11.79 -24.67 -3.41
CA SER A 431 -13.08 -25.11 -3.96
C SER A 431 -14.25 -24.41 -3.28
N ASP A 432 -15.33 -24.28 -4.02
CA ASP A 432 -16.62 -23.81 -3.48
C ASP A 432 -17.07 -24.71 -2.31
N ASP A 433 -17.70 -24.15 -1.30
CA ASP A 433 -18.28 -24.82 -0.11
C ASP A 433 -17.26 -25.55 0.80
N ALA A 434 -15.98 -25.60 0.40
CA ALA A 434 -14.93 -26.35 1.09
C ALA A 434 -14.25 -25.53 2.19
N TYR A 435 -14.99 -25.13 3.21
CA TYR A 435 -14.48 -24.41 4.36
C TYR A 435 -15.15 -24.86 5.66
N TRP A 436 -14.41 -24.80 6.77
CA TRP A 436 -14.90 -25.24 8.06
C TRP A 436 -14.11 -24.63 9.20
N LYS A 437 -14.79 -24.21 10.29
CA LYS A 437 -14.15 -23.82 11.56
C LYS A 437 -14.37 -24.94 12.55
N CYS A 438 -13.29 -25.56 13.01
CA CYS A 438 -13.37 -26.64 14.00
C CYS A 438 -13.73 -26.04 15.36
N PRO A 439 -14.85 -26.43 15.99
CA PRO A 439 -15.25 -25.90 17.28
C PRO A 439 -14.34 -26.33 18.44
N TYR A 440 -13.54 -27.41 18.26
CA TYR A 440 -12.69 -27.99 19.31
C TYR A 440 -11.27 -27.39 19.28
N SER A 441 -10.68 -27.25 18.10
CA SER A 441 -9.31 -26.78 17.93
C SER A 441 -9.23 -25.33 17.44
N GLU A 442 -10.39 -24.72 17.13
CA GLU A 442 -10.52 -23.37 16.56
C GLU A 442 -9.74 -23.19 15.25
N ARG A 443 -9.29 -24.30 14.63
CA ARG A 443 -8.61 -24.29 13.33
C ARG A 443 -9.60 -23.98 12.21
N LEU A 444 -9.14 -23.19 11.24
CA LEU A 444 -9.88 -22.90 10.04
C LEU A 444 -9.39 -23.79 8.90
N PHE A 445 -10.27 -24.57 8.31
CA PHE A 445 -9.98 -25.49 7.23
C PHE A 445 -10.47 -24.95 5.90
N PHE A 446 -9.67 -25.14 4.85
CA PHE A 446 -9.99 -24.76 3.49
C PHE A 446 -9.60 -25.90 2.54
N GLY A 447 -10.56 -26.42 1.80
CA GLY A 447 -10.38 -27.48 0.82
C GLY A 447 -10.15 -26.92 -0.58
N GLY A 448 -9.33 -27.62 -1.34
CA GLY A 448 -8.99 -27.25 -2.70
C GLY A 448 -8.97 -28.44 -3.66
N ILE A 449 -8.50 -28.16 -4.86
CA ILE A 449 -8.53 -29.15 -5.96
C ILE A 449 -7.57 -30.32 -5.74
N ASN A 450 -6.47 -30.11 -5.03
CA ASN A 450 -5.41 -31.09 -4.83
C ASN A 450 -5.13 -31.42 -3.37
N GLY A 451 -5.93 -30.92 -2.43
CA GLY A 451 -5.76 -31.14 -0.99
C GLY A 451 -6.49 -30.12 -0.14
N LEU A 452 -6.13 -30.05 1.12
CA LEU A 452 -6.67 -29.09 2.07
C LEU A 452 -5.56 -28.42 2.85
N VAL A 453 -5.89 -27.22 3.35
CA VAL A 453 -5.05 -26.41 4.24
C VAL A 453 -5.86 -26.06 5.46
N TRP A 454 -5.24 -26.00 6.62
CA TRP A 454 -5.83 -25.37 7.79
C TRP A 454 -4.90 -24.36 8.41
N VAL A 455 -5.48 -23.36 9.03
CA VAL A 455 -4.79 -22.35 9.80
C VAL A 455 -4.69 -22.81 11.25
N ASN A 456 -3.48 -22.89 11.80
CA ASN A 456 -3.25 -23.22 13.20
C ASN A 456 -3.66 -22.05 14.11
N LYS A 457 -3.95 -22.35 15.38
CA LYS A 457 -4.34 -21.35 16.39
C LYS A 457 -3.22 -20.38 16.77
N GLN A 458 -1.98 -20.67 16.40
CA GLN A 458 -0.83 -19.86 16.78
C GLN A 458 -0.92 -18.46 16.18
N THR A 459 -0.61 -17.46 16.99
CA THR A 459 -0.37 -16.09 16.55
C THR A 459 0.71 -16.10 15.47
N GLU A 460 0.51 -15.33 14.43
CA GLU A 460 1.55 -15.12 13.43
C GLU A 460 2.85 -14.72 14.13
N PRO A 461 4.00 -15.31 13.76
CA PRO A 461 5.27 -14.83 14.26
C PRO A 461 5.40 -13.36 13.90
N GLU A 462 5.80 -12.53 14.88
CA GLU A 462 6.07 -11.13 14.63
C GLU A 462 7.12 -11.02 13.52
N HIS A 463 6.72 -10.51 12.38
CA HIS A 463 7.63 -10.28 11.29
C HIS A 463 8.46 -9.05 11.61
N THR A 464 9.64 -9.28 12.17
CA THR A 464 10.54 -8.23 12.67
C THR A 464 11.33 -7.52 11.57
N TYR A 465 11.40 -8.09 10.36
CA TYR A 465 12.15 -7.51 9.26
C TYR A 465 11.43 -6.30 8.67
N GLN A 466 12.10 -5.14 8.72
CA GLN A 466 11.64 -3.89 8.14
C GLN A 466 12.61 -3.43 7.05
N PRO A 467 12.32 -3.72 5.78
CA PRO A 467 13.21 -3.34 4.69
C PRO A 467 13.31 -1.84 4.50
N GLU A 468 14.48 -1.35 4.10
CA GLU A 468 14.59 0.01 3.59
C GLU A 468 14.08 0.11 2.17
N LEU A 469 13.14 1.01 1.92
CA LEU A 469 12.64 1.27 0.58
C LEU A 469 13.75 1.85 -0.30
N SER A 470 13.88 1.30 -1.48
CA SER A 470 14.83 1.77 -2.50
C SER A 470 14.10 2.15 -3.78
N PHE A 471 14.48 3.28 -4.34
CA PHE A 471 14.12 3.65 -5.71
C PHE A 471 15.11 2.96 -6.64
N PHE A 472 14.66 2.16 -7.60
CA PHE A 472 15.55 1.32 -8.40
C PHE A 472 15.46 1.54 -9.92
N GLU A 473 14.36 2.09 -10.42
CA GLU A 473 14.15 2.29 -11.85
C GLU A 473 13.48 3.64 -12.09
N LEU A 474 13.98 4.33 -13.08
CA LEU A 474 13.44 5.57 -13.61
C LEU A 474 13.16 5.38 -15.10
N GLN A 475 11.95 5.59 -15.51
CA GLN A 475 11.58 5.55 -16.91
C GLN A 475 11.14 6.95 -17.35
N MET A 476 11.83 7.51 -18.32
CA MET A 476 11.49 8.76 -19.01
C MET A 476 10.99 8.41 -20.41
N ASP A 477 9.68 8.53 -20.65
CA ASP A 477 9.01 8.06 -21.87
C ASP A 477 9.33 6.57 -22.15
N LYS A 478 10.15 6.29 -23.15
CA LYS A 478 10.58 4.94 -23.53
C LYS A 478 11.95 4.55 -22.97
N GLN A 479 12.70 5.48 -22.41
CA GLN A 479 14.03 5.23 -21.88
C GLN A 479 13.98 4.79 -20.43
N ILE A 480 14.52 3.62 -20.14
CA ILE A 480 14.62 3.08 -18.77
C ILE A 480 16.04 3.29 -18.28
N LEU A 481 16.17 3.88 -17.10
CA LEU A 481 17.44 4.16 -16.43
C LEU A 481 17.42 3.52 -15.04
N PRO A 482 18.46 2.76 -14.65
CA PRO A 482 18.56 2.27 -13.28
C PRO A 482 18.87 3.41 -12.31
N LEU A 483 18.17 3.45 -11.19
CA LEU A 483 18.44 4.39 -10.11
C LEU A 483 19.42 3.76 -9.10
N TYR A 484 20.68 4.16 -9.18
CA TYR A 484 21.69 3.79 -8.17
C TYR A 484 21.55 4.67 -6.92
N LYS A 485 22.04 4.17 -5.78
CA LYS A 485 21.96 4.88 -4.49
C LYS A 485 22.46 6.35 -4.53
N ASP A 486 23.45 6.63 -5.34
CA ASP A 486 24.00 7.99 -5.45
C ASP A 486 23.05 8.95 -6.17
N ILE A 487 22.31 8.48 -7.16
CA ILE A 487 21.29 9.28 -7.86
C ILE A 487 20.08 9.51 -6.94
N SER A 488 19.68 8.53 -6.14
CA SER A 488 18.57 8.70 -5.21
C SER A 488 18.86 9.72 -4.10
N ARG A 489 20.13 9.97 -3.78
CA ARG A 489 20.54 11.01 -2.82
C ARG A 489 20.65 12.40 -3.44
N ASN A 490 21.13 12.49 -4.68
CA ASN A 490 21.37 13.75 -5.38
C ASN A 490 20.14 14.27 -6.15
N GLY A 491 19.07 13.47 -6.20
CA GLY A 491 17.86 13.77 -6.94
C GLY A 491 17.94 13.42 -8.44
N VAL A 492 16.79 13.49 -9.07
CA VAL A 492 16.60 13.17 -10.50
C VAL A 492 16.36 14.45 -11.27
N THR A 493 17.13 14.67 -12.33
CA THR A 493 16.89 15.77 -13.27
C THR A 493 16.14 15.23 -14.49
N VAL A 494 14.98 15.80 -14.78
CA VAL A 494 14.11 15.43 -15.88
C VAL A 494 14.17 16.51 -16.95
N PRO A 495 14.51 16.17 -18.18
CA PRO A 495 14.45 17.10 -19.32
C PRO A 495 13.03 17.63 -19.55
N ALA A 496 12.94 18.83 -20.13
CA ALA A 496 11.66 19.51 -20.33
C ALA A 496 10.75 18.87 -21.38
N ASP A 497 11.27 18.02 -22.23
CA ASP A 497 10.57 17.33 -23.33
C ASP A 497 9.97 15.99 -22.93
N VAL A 498 10.25 15.50 -21.71
CA VAL A 498 9.71 14.26 -21.19
C VAL A 498 8.22 14.40 -20.89
N GLN A 499 7.41 13.58 -21.55
CA GLN A 499 5.95 13.57 -21.36
C GLN A 499 5.50 12.62 -20.26
N SER A 500 6.25 11.55 -20.01
CA SER A 500 5.91 10.54 -19.02
C SER A 500 7.12 10.19 -18.16
N LEU A 501 7.00 10.40 -16.85
CA LEU A 501 7.99 10.05 -15.86
C LEU A 501 7.43 8.94 -14.98
N THR A 502 8.02 7.73 -15.05
CA THR A 502 7.67 6.61 -14.18
C THR A 502 8.83 6.31 -13.26
N ILE A 503 8.54 6.19 -11.98
CA ILE A 503 9.50 5.87 -10.93
C ILE A 503 9.07 4.59 -10.25
N ALA A 504 9.96 3.59 -10.23
CA ALA A 504 9.76 2.35 -9.55
C ALA A 504 10.58 2.30 -8.25
N PHE A 505 9.95 1.74 -7.21
CA PHE A 505 10.55 1.60 -5.90
C PHE A 505 10.10 0.29 -5.27
N VAL A 506 10.88 -0.20 -4.32
CA VAL A 506 10.57 -1.43 -3.60
C VAL A 506 11.12 -1.39 -2.18
N ALA A 507 10.35 -1.90 -1.25
CA ALA A 507 10.82 -2.32 0.06
C ALA A 507 11.12 -3.81 -0.05
N PRO A 508 12.40 -4.24 -0.16
CA PRO A 508 12.75 -5.60 -0.54
C PRO A 508 12.54 -6.57 0.61
N ASP A 509 11.37 -7.16 0.66
CA ASP A 509 11.02 -8.29 1.50
C ASP A 509 10.58 -9.44 0.59
N TYR A 510 11.39 -10.47 0.52
CA TYR A 510 11.15 -11.60 -0.38
C TYR A 510 10.13 -12.60 0.15
N ILE A 511 9.78 -12.51 1.43
CA ILE A 511 8.79 -13.38 2.07
C ILE A 511 7.40 -12.72 2.05
N ASN A 512 7.30 -11.45 2.49
CA ASN A 512 6.01 -10.77 2.68
C ASN A 512 5.82 -9.52 1.82
N GLY A 513 6.80 -9.17 0.98
CA GLY A 513 6.79 -7.91 0.22
C GLY A 513 5.60 -7.74 -0.73
N GLU A 514 4.97 -8.83 -1.17
CA GLU A 514 3.75 -8.79 -1.99
C GLU A 514 2.53 -8.26 -1.21
N ASN A 515 2.58 -8.30 0.11
CA ASN A 515 1.53 -7.78 0.98
C ASN A 515 1.72 -6.31 1.34
N TYR A 516 2.80 -5.68 0.89
CA TYR A 516 3.04 -4.27 1.18
C TYR A 516 2.11 -3.36 0.37
N GLU A 517 1.50 -2.42 1.07
CA GLU A 517 0.73 -1.34 0.46
C GLU A 517 1.58 -0.07 0.42
N TYR A 518 1.80 0.43 -0.79
CA TYR A 518 2.55 1.66 -1.01
C TYR A 518 1.61 2.86 -1.08
N SER A 519 2.08 4.00 -0.55
CA SER A 519 1.44 5.30 -0.73
C SER A 519 2.50 6.32 -1.11
N TYR A 520 2.12 7.29 -1.94
CA TYR A 520 3.03 8.34 -2.37
C TYR A 520 2.38 9.72 -2.27
N GLN A 521 3.22 10.73 -2.20
CA GLN A 521 2.88 12.14 -2.31
C GLN A 521 3.97 12.84 -3.12
N LEU A 522 3.59 13.63 -4.12
CA LEU A 522 4.51 14.50 -4.83
C LEU A 522 4.32 15.93 -4.33
N VAL A 523 5.22 16.37 -3.45
CA VAL A 523 5.18 17.73 -2.89
C VAL A 523 5.34 18.75 -4.02
N ASN A 524 4.63 19.85 -3.95
CA ASN A 524 4.47 20.86 -4.97
C ASN A 524 3.63 20.45 -6.20
N TYR A 525 3.00 19.27 -6.16
CA TYR A 525 2.08 18.80 -7.20
C TYR A 525 0.73 18.35 -6.63
N ASN A 526 0.74 17.45 -5.64
CA ASN A 526 -0.45 17.03 -4.91
C ASN A 526 -0.31 17.26 -3.40
N SER A 527 -1.42 17.57 -2.74
CA SER A 527 -1.43 17.88 -1.30
C SER A 527 -1.72 16.68 -0.42
N SER A 528 -2.24 15.60 -0.97
CA SER A 528 -2.68 14.40 -0.23
C SER A 528 -1.84 13.18 -0.59
N TRP A 529 -1.76 12.25 0.37
CA TRP A 529 -1.21 10.93 0.10
C TRP A 529 -2.16 10.13 -0.79
N GLU A 530 -1.62 9.55 -1.85
CA GLU A 530 -2.32 8.66 -2.75
C GLU A 530 -1.87 7.22 -2.53
N LYS A 531 -2.84 6.30 -2.40
CA LYS A 531 -2.58 4.88 -2.24
C LYS A 531 -2.36 4.23 -3.60
N LEU A 532 -1.30 3.45 -3.74
CA LEU A 532 -1.03 2.66 -4.94
C LEU A 532 -1.72 1.31 -4.84
N GLN A 533 -2.47 0.96 -5.87
CA GLN A 533 -3.13 -0.34 -6.00
C GLN A 533 -2.12 -1.39 -6.46
N LYS A 534 -1.58 -2.21 -5.52
CA LYS A 534 -0.68 -3.37 -5.81
C LYS A 534 0.41 -3.11 -6.86
N THR A 535 0.82 -1.87 -7.02
CA THR A 535 1.95 -1.51 -7.87
C THR A 535 3.02 -0.81 -7.04
N ASN A 536 4.23 -0.97 -7.44
CA ASN A 536 5.38 -0.29 -6.86
C ASN A 536 5.97 0.76 -7.82
N LYS A 537 5.11 1.27 -8.71
CA LYS A 537 5.48 2.29 -9.72
C LYS A 537 4.48 3.42 -9.68
N VAL A 538 4.98 4.63 -9.80
CA VAL A 538 4.17 5.85 -9.96
C VAL A 538 4.53 6.50 -11.28
N THR A 539 3.51 6.94 -12.01
CA THR A 539 3.68 7.59 -13.31
C THR A 539 3.08 8.99 -13.28
N PHE A 540 3.90 9.97 -13.59
CA PHE A 540 3.51 11.36 -13.77
C PHE A 540 3.52 11.70 -15.25
N ARG A 541 2.46 12.32 -15.73
CA ARG A 541 2.34 12.75 -17.13
C ARG A 541 2.37 14.25 -17.22
N ASN A 542 3.18 14.77 -18.15
CA ASN A 542 3.32 16.20 -18.42
C ASN A 542 3.59 17.00 -17.13
N LEU A 543 4.57 16.56 -16.35
CA LEU A 543 4.92 17.23 -15.10
C LEU A 543 5.48 18.62 -15.41
N PRO A 544 4.92 19.73 -14.91
CA PRO A 544 5.42 21.08 -15.15
C PRO A 544 6.89 21.25 -14.73
N TYR A 545 7.60 22.19 -15.33
CA TYR A 545 8.95 22.52 -14.86
C TYR A 545 8.91 23.05 -13.42
N GLY A 546 9.88 22.61 -12.62
CA GLY A 546 9.92 22.95 -11.20
C GLY A 546 10.70 21.93 -10.38
N GLU A 547 10.73 22.16 -9.09
CA GLU A 547 11.35 21.27 -8.12
C GLU A 547 10.26 20.58 -7.30
N TYR A 548 10.33 19.25 -7.26
CA TYR A 548 9.39 18.38 -6.59
C TYR A 548 10.10 17.46 -5.61
N LEU A 549 9.40 17.00 -4.61
CA LEU A 549 9.89 15.97 -3.70
C LEU A 549 8.89 14.80 -3.70
N LEU A 550 9.27 13.69 -4.31
CA LEU A 550 8.49 12.46 -4.22
C LEU A 550 8.72 11.85 -2.84
N LYS A 551 7.65 11.73 -2.07
CA LYS A 551 7.60 11.01 -0.82
C LYS A 551 6.89 9.69 -1.03
N VAL A 552 7.49 8.61 -0.55
CA VAL A 552 6.91 7.26 -0.60
C VAL A 552 6.98 6.64 0.77
N ARG A 553 5.94 5.94 1.15
CA ARG A 553 5.87 5.13 2.36
C ARG A 553 5.16 3.81 2.06
N TYR A 554 5.44 2.79 2.86
CA TYR A 554 4.75 1.51 2.77
C TYR A 554 4.21 1.09 4.13
N ARG A 555 3.22 0.23 4.12
CA ARG A 555 2.68 -0.43 5.30
C ARG A 555 2.42 -1.91 5.04
N ASN A 556 2.42 -2.69 6.10
CA ASN A 556 1.88 -4.05 6.16
C ASN A 556 1.00 -4.18 7.41
N ASP A 557 0.59 -5.40 7.79
CA ASP A 557 -0.24 -5.64 8.99
C ASP A 557 0.41 -5.16 10.30
N VAL A 558 1.74 -5.14 10.37
CA VAL A 558 2.54 -4.81 11.56
C VAL A 558 3.06 -3.37 11.52
N ILE A 559 3.45 -2.89 10.33
CA ILE A 559 4.07 -1.60 10.14
C ILE A 559 3.00 -0.55 9.80
N ASP A 560 2.80 0.42 10.69
CA ASP A 560 1.94 1.56 10.41
C ASP A 560 2.58 2.46 9.33
N SER A 561 1.75 2.89 8.38
CA SER A 561 2.16 3.75 7.25
C SER A 561 2.73 5.11 7.66
N SER A 562 2.54 5.53 8.92
CA SER A 562 3.07 6.79 9.44
C SER A 562 4.54 6.73 9.84
N ALA A 563 5.17 5.54 9.89
CA ALA A 563 6.43 5.34 10.60
C ALA A 563 7.68 5.84 9.86
N LYS A 564 7.77 5.73 8.53
CA LYS A 564 8.98 6.14 7.79
C LYS A 564 8.65 6.63 6.38
N GLU A 565 9.10 7.84 6.07
CA GLU A 565 9.00 8.43 4.74
C GLU A 565 10.33 8.33 4.00
N TYR A 566 10.28 7.89 2.77
CA TYR A 566 11.43 7.84 1.86
C TYR A 566 11.24 8.90 0.78
N THR A 567 12.28 9.65 0.49
CA THR A 567 12.17 10.82 -0.37
C THR A 567 13.10 10.73 -1.58
N LEU A 568 12.62 11.24 -2.72
CA LEU A 568 13.40 11.38 -3.94
C LEU A 568 13.15 12.79 -4.51
N PRO A 569 14.17 13.68 -4.49
CA PRO A 569 14.07 14.97 -5.15
C PRO A 569 13.98 14.82 -6.67
N ILE A 570 13.09 15.58 -7.30
CA ILE A 570 12.88 15.58 -8.74
C ILE A 570 12.92 17.03 -9.23
N LYS A 571 13.80 17.32 -10.17
CA LYS A 571 13.93 18.63 -10.82
C LYS A 571 13.59 18.50 -12.30
N VAL A 572 12.46 19.09 -12.70
CA VAL A 572 12.07 19.18 -14.11
C VAL A 572 12.62 20.47 -14.68
N LEU A 573 13.46 20.34 -15.71
CA LEU A 573 14.10 21.48 -16.33
C LEU A 573 13.09 22.32 -17.15
N PRO A 574 13.26 23.63 -17.21
CA PRO A 574 12.44 24.47 -18.09
C PRO A 574 12.73 24.15 -19.56
N PRO A 575 11.75 24.34 -20.46
CA PRO A 575 11.94 24.20 -21.89
C PRO A 575 13.08 25.11 -22.41
N ILE A 576 13.74 24.66 -23.49
CA ILE A 576 14.89 25.38 -24.06
C ILE A 576 14.57 26.86 -24.34
N TYR A 577 13.33 27.14 -24.75
CA TYR A 577 12.89 28.50 -25.04
C TYR A 577 12.68 29.39 -23.77
N LEU A 578 12.65 28.79 -22.57
CA LEU A 578 12.64 29.50 -21.28
C LEU A 578 14.02 29.44 -20.58
N SER A 579 15.04 28.88 -21.23
CA SER A 579 16.38 28.82 -20.65
C SER A 579 16.98 30.23 -20.58
N SER A 580 17.86 30.43 -19.60
CA SER A 580 18.59 31.68 -19.45
C SER A 580 19.27 32.10 -20.75
N LEU A 581 19.81 31.12 -21.50
CA LEU A 581 20.44 31.35 -22.79
C LEU A 581 19.43 31.83 -23.85
N ALA A 582 18.23 31.24 -23.89
CA ALA A 582 17.19 31.66 -24.83
C ALA A 582 16.69 33.09 -24.51
N ILE A 583 16.49 33.39 -23.22
CA ILE A 583 16.09 34.70 -22.75
C ILE A 583 17.16 35.74 -23.14
N PHE A 584 18.46 35.42 -22.91
CA PHE A 584 19.56 36.27 -23.38
C PHE A 584 19.57 36.45 -24.89
N THR A 585 19.29 35.35 -25.63
CA THR A 585 19.23 35.42 -27.11
C THR A 585 18.05 36.28 -27.55
N TYR A 586 16.89 36.16 -26.93
CA TYR A 586 15.73 37.00 -27.24
C TYR A 586 15.98 38.49 -26.92
N LEU A 587 16.61 38.78 -25.78
CA LEU A 587 17.04 40.14 -25.43
C LEU A 587 18.08 40.66 -26.39
N PHE A 588 19.06 39.83 -26.79
CA PHE A 588 20.08 40.20 -27.76
C PHE A 588 19.46 40.49 -29.12
N ILE A 589 18.61 39.60 -29.64
CA ILE A 589 17.90 39.81 -30.90
C ILE A 589 17.03 41.07 -30.83
N GLY A 590 16.31 41.24 -29.71
CA GLY A 590 15.49 42.41 -29.46
C GLY A 590 16.31 43.73 -29.49
N THR A 591 17.48 43.71 -28.82
CA THR A 591 18.40 44.87 -28.85
C THR A 591 18.98 45.13 -30.22
N VAL A 592 19.38 44.07 -30.95
CA VAL A 592 19.88 44.22 -32.33
C VAL A 592 18.78 44.77 -33.25
N LEU A 593 17.55 44.26 -33.15
CA LEU A 593 16.43 44.78 -33.93
C LEU A 593 16.11 46.24 -33.57
N LEU A 594 16.21 46.59 -32.29
CA LEU A 594 16.05 47.96 -31.82
C LEU A 594 17.14 48.89 -32.42
N ILE A 595 18.41 48.39 -32.42
CA ILE A 595 19.51 49.13 -33.00
C ILE A 595 19.30 49.31 -34.51
N ILE A 596 18.88 48.24 -35.22
CA ILE A 596 18.59 48.32 -36.67
C ILE A 596 17.40 49.26 -36.92
N ALA A 597 16.35 49.19 -36.08
CA ALA A 597 15.20 50.09 -36.21
C ALA A 597 15.60 51.56 -35.94
N THR A 598 16.36 51.81 -34.87
CA THR A 598 16.88 53.16 -34.58
C THR A 598 17.83 53.64 -35.65
N TYR A 599 18.71 52.78 -36.17
CA TYR A 599 19.59 53.10 -37.29
C TYR A 599 18.80 53.45 -38.57
N ARG A 600 17.79 52.68 -38.93
CA ARG A 600 16.89 52.95 -40.05
C ARG A 600 16.09 54.25 -39.85
N ILE A 601 15.55 54.44 -38.65
CA ILE A 601 14.83 55.66 -38.29
C ILE A 601 15.80 56.86 -38.37
N HIS A 602 17.00 56.70 -37.81
CA HIS A 602 17.99 57.74 -37.81
C HIS A 602 18.44 58.07 -39.27
N HIS A 603 18.66 57.07 -40.11
CA HIS A 603 19.00 57.23 -41.53
C HIS A 603 17.84 57.85 -42.34
N GLN A 604 16.58 57.52 -42.01
CA GLN A 604 15.41 58.19 -42.61
C GLN A 604 15.24 59.60 -42.08
N ILE A 605 15.52 59.83 -40.80
CA ILE A 605 15.53 61.21 -40.25
C ILE A 605 16.61 62.04 -40.87
N LEU A 606 17.82 61.51 -40.99
CA LEU A 606 18.94 62.22 -41.69
C LEU A 606 18.64 62.58 -43.17
N LYS A 607 17.91 61.65 -43.85
CA LYS A 607 17.41 61.90 -45.21
C LYS A 607 16.33 62.98 -45.21
N LYS A 608 15.42 62.98 -44.24
CA LYS A 608 14.40 64.04 -44.10
C LYS A 608 14.96 65.35 -43.53
N GLN A 609 15.93 65.27 -42.61
CA GLN A 609 16.59 66.45 -42.07
C GLN A 609 17.38 67.26 -43.15
N LYS A 610 17.96 66.57 -44.18
CA LYS A 610 18.59 67.23 -45.33
C LYS A 610 17.54 67.99 -46.15
N GLN A 611 16.29 67.68 -46.08
CA GLN A 611 15.16 68.35 -46.74
C GLN A 611 14.38 69.39 -45.86
N ILE A 612 14.54 69.29 -44.57
CA ILE A 612 13.75 70.11 -43.60
C ILE A 612 14.65 71.03 -42.77
N ALA A 613 16.00 70.91 -42.90
CA ALA A 613 16.95 71.68 -42.08
C ALA A 613 16.88 73.22 -42.32
N ASP A 614 16.22 73.65 -43.35
CA ASP A 614 16.05 75.13 -43.62
C ASP A 614 14.73 75.71 -43.08
N LYS A 615 13.83 74.87 -42.50
CA LYS A 615 12.49 75.38 -42.03
C LYS A 615 12.14 75.17 -40.57
N ILE A 616 12.84 74.38 -39.79
CA ILE A 616 12.36 74.08 -38.43
C ILE A 616 13.51 74.17 -37.42
N LYS A 617 14.07 75.25 -37.21
CA LYS A 617 15.03 75.51 -36.12
C LYS A 617 14.42 76.13 -34.87
N GLU A 618 13.18 76.52 -34.89
CA GLU A 618 12.55 77.23 -33.77
C GLU A 618 11.37 76.51 -33.14
N GLU A 619 10.70 75.55 -33.80
CA GLU A 619 9.49 74.93 -33.20
C GLU A 619 9.77 73.62 -32.51
N GLN A 620 11.01 73.13 -32.56
CA GLN A 620 11.24 71.77 -32.06
C GLN A 620 11.66 71.61 -30.59
N LYS A 621 11.95 72.64 -29.90
CA LYS A 621 12.36 72.51 -28.47
C LYS A 621 11.24 72.26 -27.50
N GLU A 622 10.02 72.68 -27.78
CA GLU A 622 8.90 72.47 -26.84
C GLU A 622 8.16 71.16 -27.00
N LYS A 623 8.07 70.62 -28.23
CA LYS A 623 7.28 69.35 -28.43
C LYS A 623 7.93 68.09 -27.97
N LEU A 624 9.25 68.06 -27.82
CA LEU A 624 9.99 66.85 -27.44
C LEU A 624 9.81 66.49 -25.93
N TYR A 625 9.52 67.53 -25.13
CA TYR A 625 9.35 67.34 -23.70
C TYR A 625 7.99 66.76 -23.33
N GLU A 626 6.90 67.19 -24.00
CA GLU A 626 5.55 66.69 -23.76
C GLU A 626 5.32 65.26 -24.20
N SER A 627 5.99 64.81 -25.28
CA SER A 627 5.83 63.45 -25.80
C SER A 627 6.40 62.38 -24.87
N LYS A 628 7.53 62.66 -24.20
CA LYS A 628 8.11 61.75 -23.21
C LYS A 628 7.25 61.58 -21.96
N LEU A 629 6.66 62.64 -21.53
CA LEU A 629 5.78 62.63 -20.35
C LEU A 629 4.49 61.80 -20.55
N ASN A 630 3.89 61.94 -21.74
CA ASN A 630 2.63 61.24 -22.04
C ASN A 630 2.82 59.75 -22.30
N PHE A 631 3.91 59.36 -22.91
CA PHE A 631 4.20 57.95 -23.22
C PHE A 631 4.30 57.08 -21.93
N PHE A 632 5.02 57.59 -20.94
CA PHE A 632 5.19 56.82 -19.70
C PHE A 632 3.90 56.83 -18.83
N THR A 633 3.14 57.88 -18.88
CA THR A 633 1.88 57.93 -18.16
C THR A 633 0.87 56.96 -18.73
N HIS A 634 0.85 56.81 -20.05
CA HIS A 634 -0.02 55.89 -20.76
C HIS A 634 0.32 54.42 -20.49
N ILE A 635 1.62 54.05 -20.54
CA ILE A 635 2.03 52.64 -20.26
C ILE A 635 1.68 52.23 -18.83
N THR A 636 1.89 53.11 -17.88
CA THR A 636 1.56 52.81 -16.50
C THR A 636 0.04 52.60 -16.32
N HIS A 637 -0.78 53.39 -16.97
CA HIS A 637 -2.24 53.27 -16.93
C HIS A 637 -2.73 52.01 -17.65
N GLU A 638 -2.09 51.67 -18.77
CA GLU A 638 -2.40 50.47 -19.54
C GLU A 638 -1.96 49.12 -18.85
N LEU A 639 -0.97 49.20 -17.97
CA LEU A 639 -0.58 48.07 -17.14
C LEU A 639 -1.49 47.91 -15.92
N CYS A 640 -1.95 49.00 -15.31
CA CYS A 640 -2.81 48.92 -14.17
C CYS A 640 -4.24 48.38 -14.48
N THR A 641 -4.72 48.61 -15.70
CA THR A 641 -6.10 48.21 -16.10
C THR A 641 -6.24 46.67 -16.20
N PRO A 642 -5.39 45.91 -16.97
CA PRO A 642 -5.49 44.47 -17.01
C PRO A 642 -5.20 43.82 -15.66
N LEU A 643 -4.34 44.44 -14.85
CA LEU A 643 -4.03 43.96 -13.51
C LEU A 643 -5.21 44.07 -12.55
N THR A 644 -5.99 45.16 -12.65
CA THR A 644 -7.23 45.34 -11.89
C THR A 644 -8.28 44.30 -12.32
N LEU A 645 -8.34 43.97 -13.62
CA LEU A 645 -9.25 42.94 -14.13
C LEU A 645 -8.83 41.53 -13.62
N ILE A 646 -7.53 41.22 -13.59
CA ILE A 646 -7.00 39.98 -13.06
C ILE A 646 -7.34 39.87 -11.57
N ASN A 647 -7.15 40.92 -10.77
CA ASN A 647 -7.55 41.00 -9.37
C ASN A 647 -9.05 40.75 -9.18
N GLY A 648 -9.87 41.29 -10.08
CA GLY A 648 -11.33 41.11 -10.06
C GLY A 648 -11.72 39.64 -10.29
N VAL A 649 -11.09 38.98 -11.24
CA VAL A 649 -11.33 37.56 -11.55
C VAL A 649 -10.79 36.67 -10.42
N GLU A 650 -9.64 36.98 -9.87
CA GLU A 650 -9.03 36.27 -8.75
C GLU A 650 -9.96 36.32 -7.51
N ASN A 651 -10.47 37.46 -7.14
CA ASN A 651 -11.42 37.62 -6.05
C ASN A 651 -12.71 36.83 -6.29
N TYR A 652 -13.18 36.77 -7.53
CA TYR A 652 -14.37 35.98 -7.89
C TYR A 652 -14.14 34.49 -7.75
N ILE A 653 -13.00 33.98 -8.24
CA ILE A 653 -12.62 32.59 -8.12
C ILE A 653 -12.40 32.21 -6.65
N GLN A 654 -11.82 33.09 -5.85
CA GLN A 654 -11.62 32.89 -4.41
C GLN A 654 -12.96 32.82 -3.65
N ALA A 655 -13.90 33.70 -3.96
CA ALA A 655 -15.24 33.62 -3.38
C ALA A 655 -15.98 32.35 -3.77
N TYR A 656 -15.76 31.84 -4.98
CA TYR A 656 -16.31 30.57 -5.45
C TYR A 656 -15.62 29.36 -4.78
N ALA A 657 -14.32 29.39 -4.63
CA ALA A 657 -13.53 28.36 -3.94
C ALA A 657 -13.94 28.23 -2.47
N ALA A 658 -14.14 29.35 -1.78
CA ALA A 658 -14.60 29.39 -0.40
C ALA A 658 -16.03 28.80 -0.23
N THR A 659 -16.86 28.88 -1.27
CA THR A 659 -18.23 28.36 -1.25
C THR A 659 -18.31 26.88 -1.60
N SER A 660 -17.41 26.40 -2.45
CA SER A 660 -17.41 25.02 -2.96
C SER A 660 -16.69 24.01 -2.06
N LYS A 661 -15.98 24.45 -1.01
CA LYS A 661 -15.12 23.63 -0.12
C LYS A 661 -14.04 22.82 -0.86
N ASP A 662 -13.70 23.21 -2.07
CA ASP A 662 -12.62 22.58 -2.84
C ASP A 662 -11.27 23.17 -2.44
N LYS A 663 -10.56 22.46 -1.56
CA LYS A 663 -9.23 22.85 -1.06
C LYS A 663 -8.16 23.00 -2.17
N THR A 664 -8.38 22.37 -3.31
CA THR A 664 -7.45 22.43 -4.45
C THR A 664 -7.58 23.76 -5.16
N LEU A 665 -8.80 24.19 -5.34
CA LEU A 665 -9.12 25.48 -5.97
C LEU A 665 -8.69 26.66 -5.07
N GLU A 666 -8.86 26.54 -3.76
CA GLU A 666 -8.43 27.52 -2.77
C GLU A 666 -6.91 27.75 -2.78
N LYS A 667 -6.14 26.69 -2.95
CA LYS A 667 -4.67 26.75 -3.04
C LYS A 667 -4.21 27.44 -4.34
N TYR A 668 -4.83 27.12 -5.49
CA TYR A 668 -4.45 27.79 -6.75
C TYR A 668 -4.81 29.28 -6.78
N THR A 669 -5.92 29.66 -6.15
CA THR A 669 -6.27 31.07 -6.00
C THR A 669 -5.34 31.82 -5.06
N SER A 670 -4.83 31.18 -4.00
CA SER A 670 -3.84 31.84 -3.13
C SER A 670 -2.52 32.11 -3.85
N VAL A 671 -2.05 31.18 -4.69
CA VAL A 671 -0.83 31.36 -5.51
C VAL A 671 -1.05 32.43 -6.57
N LEU A 672 -2.22 32.50 -7.20
CA LEU A 672 -2.55 33.54 -8.16
C LEU A 672 -2.53 34.92 -7.49
N ARG A 673 -3.12 35.03 -6.30
CA ARG A 673 -3.12 36.25 -5.51
C ARG A 673 -1.73 36.74 -5.16
N GLU A 674 -0.86 35.82 -4.69
CA GLU A 674 0.52 36.16 -4.34
C GLU A 674 1.27 36.78 -5.54
N ASN A 675 1.13 36.19 -6.71
CA ASN A 675 1.77 36.69 -7.93
C ASN A 675 1.18 38.03 -8.41
N VAL A 676 -0.11 38.24 -8.26
CA VAL A 676 -0.80 39.49 -8.62
C VAL A 676 -0.45 40.60 -7.64
N GLU A 677 -0.34 40.32 -6.35
CA GLU A 677 0.11 41.27 -5.32
C GLU A 677 1.58 41.66 -5.52
N GLU A 678 2.43 40.67 -5.89
CA GLU A 678 3.84 40.94 -6.22
C GLU A 678 3.97 41.84 -7.46
N LEU A 679 3.19 41.60 -8.51
CA LEU A 679 3.20 42.40 -9.71
C LEU A 679 2.68 43.84 -9.46
N ASN A 680 1.65 43.99 -8.62
CA ASN A 680 1.18 45.27 -8.15
C ASN A 680 2.25 46.02 -7.35
N GLY A 681 2.99 45.29 -6.51
CA GLY A 681 4.15 45.83 -5.78
C GLY A 681 5.21 46.40 -6.70
N LEU A 682 5.61 45.66 -7.72
CA LEU A 682 6.62 46.08 -8.73
C LEU A 682 6.16 47.31 -9.53
N ILE A 683 4.92 47.36 -9.93
CA ILE A 683 4.37 48.55 -10.65
C ILE A 683 4.36 49.79 -9.74
N GLN A 684 4.02 49.62 -8.48
CA GLN A 684 4.03 50.70 -7.50
C GLN A 684 5.47 51.18 -7.21
N GLU A 685 6.44 50.25 -7.14
CA GLU A 685 7.87 50.62 -7.01
C GLU A 685 8.38 51.44 -8.22
N ILE A 686 8.00 51.07 -9.44
CA ILE A 686 8.34 51.83 -10.65
C ILE A 686 7.72 53.22 -10.59
N LEU A 687 6.48 53.33 -10.13
CA LEU A 687 5.81 54.65 -9.99
C LEU A 687 6.46 55.50 -8.90
N ASP A 688 6.83 54.91 -7.78
CA ASP A 688 7.51 55.58 -6.67
C ASP A 688 8.93 56.00 -7.04
N PHE A 689 9.68 55.16 -7.78
CA PHE A 689 11.01 55.48 -8.34
C PHE A 689 10.93 56.68 -9.29
N ARG A 690 9.95 56.71 -10.16
CA ARG A 690 9.74 57.82 -11.11
C ARG A 690 9.33 59.14 -10.41
N LYS A 691 8.45 59.08 -9.40
CA LYS A 691 8.09 60.27 -8.63
C LYS A 691 9.33 60.84 -7.92
N ALA A 692 10.28 59.99 -7.54
CA ALA A 692 11.54 60.40 -6.95
C ALA A 692 12.49 61.01 -8.00
N GLU A 693 12.46 60.52 -9.24
CA GLU A 693 13.30 61.02 -10.35
C GLU A 693 12.78 62.35 -10.93
N ASP A 694 11.46 62.47 -11.14
CA ASP A 694 10.82 63.70 -11.67
C ASP A 694 10.83 64.85 -10.63
N ALA A 695 10.80 64.52 -9.34
CA ALA A 695 10.73 65.53 -8.28
C ALA A 695 12.11 66.11 -7.92
N GLY A 696 13.24 65.53 -8.44
CA GLY A 696 14.52 65.83 -7.85
C GLY A 696 14.49 65.83 -6.34
N PHE A 697 15.58 65.74 -5.63
CA PHE A 697 15.58 65.69 -4.15
C PHE A 697 14.86 66.85 -3.40
N SER A 698 14.05 67.62 -4.11
CA SER A 698 13.39 68.84 -3.59
C SER A 698 12.13 68.63 -2.74
N HIS A 699 11.64 67.42 -2.60
CA HIS A 699 10.40 67.16 -1.83
C HIS A 699 10.57 66.20 -0.65
N THR A 700 11.80 65.92 -0.21
CA THR A 700 12.02 65.23 1.08
C THR A 700 11.74 66.17 2.23
N HIS A 701 10.75 65.89 3.06
CA HIS A 701 10.41 66.62 4.23
C HIS A 701 11.29 66.22 5.44
N ILE A 702 12.55 66.62 5.38
CA ILE A 702 13.48 66.40 6.47
C ILE A 702 13.09 67.24 7.66
N ARG A 703 12.77 66.60 8.78
CA ARG A 703 12.45 67.21 10.07
C ARG A 703 13.06 66.41 11.20
N ARG A 704 13.14 67.04 12.32
CA ARG A 704 13.63 66.37 13.54
C ARG A 704 12.59 65.38 14.04
N VAL A 705 12.84 64.07 13.91
CA VAL A 705 11.85 63.01 14.19
C VAL A 705 12.44 62.12 15.29
N SER A 706 11.61 61.63 16.20
CA SER A 706 12.01 60.57 17.14
C SER A 706 12.14 59.23 16.43
N VAL A 707 13.34 58.88 16.02
CA VAL A 707 13.63 57.59 15.31
C VAL A 707 13.47 56.38 16.21
N SER A 708 13.67 56.55 17.54
CA SER A 708 13.35 55.52 18.53
C SER A 708 11.86 55.19 18.58
N SER A 709 11.00 56.20 18.52
CA SER A 709 9.54 55.98 18.51
C SER A 709 9.11 55.26 17.23
N LEU A 710 9.65 55.65 16.08
CA LEU A 710 9.36 55.01 14.79
C LEU A 710 9.79 53.54 14.81
N LEU A 711 10.97 53.24 15.36
CA LEU A 711 11.45 51.88 15.46
C LEU A 711 10.57 51.02 16.39
N ARG A 712 10.13 51.60 17.53
CA ARG A 712 9.25 50.87 18.46
C ARG A 712 7.89 50.59 17.85
N THR A 713 7.34 51.49 17.07
CA THR A 713 6.10 51.28 16.33
C THR A 713 6.25 50.14 15.34
N GLN A 714 7.37 50.06 14.62
CA GLN A 714 7.65 48.95 13.72
C GLN A 714 7.89 47.65 14.48
N PHE A 715 8.56 47.69 15.62
CA PHE A 715 8.72 46.54 16.49
C PHE A 715 7.38 45.97 16.96
N GLU A 716 6.43 46.79 17.38
CA GLU A 716 5.09 46.34 17.78
C GLU A 716 4.31 45.71 16.61
N TRP A 717 4.51 46.23 15.40
CA TRP A 717 3.85 45.67 14.21
C TRP A 717 4.32 44.26 13.87
N PHE A 718 5.60 43.95 14.08
CA PHE A 718 6.16 42.63 13.79
C PHE A 718 6.14 41.69 14.98
N TYR A 719 5.79 42.15 16.16
CA TYR A 719 5.78 41.35 17.38
C TYR A 719 4.86 40.11 17.31
N PRO A 720 3.64 40.20 16.78
CA PRO A 720 2.76 39.03 16.64
C PRO A 720 3.36 37.96 15.73
N LEU A 721 4.11 38.37 14.70
CA LEU A 721 4.78 37.45 13.79
C LEU A 721 5.94 36.73 14.51
N SER A 722 6.63 37.42 15.43
CA SER A 722 7.67 36.79 16.24
C SER A 722 7.12 35.72 17.21
N GLU A 723 5.95 35.93 17.76
CA GLU A 723 5.27 34.93 18.59
C GLU A 723 4.81 33.74 17.76
N GLN A 724 4.27 33.98 16.59
CA GLN A 724 3.81 32.93 15.69
C GLN A 724 4.96 31.97 15.28
N HIS A 725 6.14 32.51 15.04
CA HIS A 725 7.32 31.77 14.60
C HIS A 725 8.32 31.49 15.74
N GLN A 726 7.95 31.77 16.99
CA GLN A 726 8.78 31.58 18.19
C GLN A 726 10.16 32.26 18.09
N ILE A 727 10.26 33.34 17.29
CA ILE A 727 11.48 34.10 17.08
C ILE A 727 11.70 35.04 18.26
N GLN A 728 12.92 34.99 18.81
CA GLN A 728 13.30 35.96 19.84
C GLN A 728 13.56 37.33 19.21
N PHE A 729 12.53 38.15 19.18
CA PHE A 729 12.61 39.50 18.62
C PHE A 729 13.00 40.49 19.72
N LYS A 730 14.16 41.17 19.56
CA LYS A 730 14.73 42.11 20.56
C LYS A 730 15.09 43.43 19.89
N ILE A 731 14.87 44.49 20.65
CA ILE A 731 15.25 45.83 20.27
C ILE A 731 16.16 46.44 21.31
N ASP A 732 17.25 47.07 20.85
CA ASP A 732 18.21 47.79 21.62
C ASP A 732 18.33 49.22 21.07
N ALA A 733 17.59 50.12 21.67
CA ALA A 733 17.52 51.51 21.23
C ALA A 733 17.31 52.42 22.43
N PRO A 734 17.93 53.62 22.47
CA PRO A 734 17.68 54.61 23.49
C PRO A 734 16.20 54.94 23.66
N LYS A 735 15.80 55.37 24.87
CA LYS A 735 14.39 55.72 25.11
C LYS A 735 13.97 56.87 24.18
N GLU A 736 14.85 57.84 23.99
CA GLU A 736 14.63 58.98 23.11
C GLU A 736 15.89 59.23 22.27
N LEU A 737 15.71 59.12 20.94
CA LEU A 737 16.73 59.50 19.97
C LEU A 737 16.02 60.26 18.85
N TYR A 738 16.46 61.48 18.60
CA TYR A 738 15.90 62.36 17.56
C TYR A 738 16.92 62.55 16.46
N TRP A 739 16.49 62.35 15.21
CA TRP A 739 17.33 62.53 14.02
C TRP A 739 16.61 63.35 12.95
N ASN A 740 17.41 64.12 12.17
CA ASN A 740 16.85 64.88 11.05
C ASN A 740 16.67 63.94 9.84
N THR A 741 15.44 63.50 9.62
CA THR A 741 15.11 62.55 8.53
C THR A 741 13.69 62.75 8.07
N ASP A 742 13.35 62.17 6.92
CA ASP A 742 11.97 62.00 6.47
C ASP A 742 11.34 60.79 7.12
N SER A 743 10.30 61.00 7.92
CA SER A 743 9.67 59.97 8.71
C SER A 743 8.99 58.85 7.86
N VAL A 744 8.58 59.19 6.63
CA VAL A 744 7.91 58.26 5.72
C VAL A 744 8.92 57.31 5.12
N TYR A 745 10.01 57.86 4.60
CA TYR A 745 11.06 57.06 4.03
C TYR A 745 11.81 56.22 5.10
N PHE A 746 12.05 56.81 6.25
CA PHE A 746 12.67 56.05 7.33
C PHE A 746 11.82 54.86 7.82
N LYS A 747 10.49 55.02 7.89
CA LYS A 747 9.58 53.89 8.18
C LYS A 747 9.64 52.80 7.12
N LYS A 748 9.71 53.16 5.82
CA LYS A 748 9.84 52.20 4.75
C LYS A 748 11.15 51.41 4.85
N ILE A 749 12.26 52.07 5.16
CA ILE A 749 13.57 51.37 5.37
C ILE A 749 13.47 50.40 6.52
N LEU A 750 12.92 50.79 7.66
CA LEU A 750 12.75 49.93 8.82
C LEU A 750 11.89 48.70 8.50
N ALA A 751 10.75 48.92 7.87
CA ALA A 751 9.83 47.84 7.51
C ALA A 751 10.49 46.79 6.59
N ASN A 752 11.23 47.25 5.58
CA ASN A 752 11.93 46.35 4.65
C ASN A 752 13.02 45.55 5.34
N LEU A 753 13.83 46.18 6.18
CA LEU A 753 14.91 45.48 6.89
C LEU A 753 14.36 44.47 7.90
N ILE A 754 13.30 44.81 8.63
CA ILE A 754 12.67 43.93 9.61
C ILE A 754 12.00 42.74 8.88
N SER A 755 11.25 43.00 7.82
CA SER A 755 10.61 41.97 7.01
C SER A 755 11.62 40.98 6.47
N ASN A 756 12.74 41.45 5.94
CA ASN A 756 13.81 40.58 5.46
C ASN A 756 14.41 39.74 6.60
N ALA A 757 14.64 40.34 7.76
CA ALA A 757 15.15 39.61 8.91
C ALA A 757 14.23 38.48 9.36
N PHE A 758 12.93 38.70 9.36
CA PHE A 758 11.94 37.65 9.66
C PHE A 758 11.85 36.58 8.57
N LYS A 759 11.88 37.00 7.31
CA LYS A 759 11.81 36.10 6.15
C LYS A 759 12.95 35.08 6.12
N TYR A 760 14.14 35.49 6.61
CA TYR A 760 15.34 34.67 6.56
C TYR A 760 15.75 34.11 7.92
N THR A 761 14.89 34.18 8.93
CA THR A 761 15.09 33.56 10.24
C THR A 761 14.23 32.32 10.37
N GLU A 762 14.84 31.22 10.75
CA GLU A 762 14.09 29.97 11.03
C GLU A 762 13.31 30.09 12.34
N ASP A 763 12.24 29.31 12.47
CA ASP A 763 11.43 29.25 13.68
C ASP A 763 12.31 28.97 14.92
N GLY A 764 12.11 29.74 15.97
CA GLY A 764 12.92 29.66 17.18
C GLY A 764 14.23 30.48 17.13
N GLY A 765 14.52 31.12 16.01
CA GLY A 765 15.72 31.97 15.85
C GLY A 765 15.64 33.29 16.59
N THR A 766 16.58 34.16 16.31
CA THR A 766 16.69 35.45 16.96
C THR A 766 16.80 36.57 15.96
N VAL A 767 15.99 37.61 16.08
CA VAL A 767 16.10 38.87 15.37
C VAL A 767 16.38 39.94 16.39
N ARG A 768 17.46 40.72 16.17
CA ARG A 768 17.82 41.85 17.04
C ARG A 768 18.05 43.11 16.22
N ILE A 769 17.43 44.18 16.64
CA ILE A 769 17.61 45.49 16.05
C ILE A 769 18.28 46.42 17.05
N SER A 770 19.35 47.08 16.64
CA SER A 770 19.97 48.10 17.46
C SER A 770 20.01 49.41 16.69
N LEU A 771 19.73 50.49 17.40
CA LEU A 771 19.72 51.86 16.89
C LEU A 771 20.47 52.75 17.85
N HIS A 772 21.53 53.41 17.39
CA HIS A 772 22.35 54.31 18.20
C HIS A 772 22.98 55.40 17.32
N GLU A 773 23.40 56.45 17.95
CA GLU A 773 24.17 57.54 17.33
C GLU A 773 25.67 57.29 17.49
N GLU A 774 26.43 57.39 16.44
CA GLU A 774 27.86 57.19 16.45
C GLU A 774 28.52 58.32 15.60
N GLU A 775 29.31 59.15 16.26
CA GLU A 775 30.03 60.32 15.72
C GLU A 775 29.15 61.39 15.01
N ASN A 776 28.48 61.24 14.05
CA ASN A 776 27.51 62.11 13.34
C ASN A 776 26.59 61.26 12.41
N PHE A 777 26.52 59.97 12.65
CA PHE A 777 25.71 59.04 11.90
C PHE A 777 24.69 58.38 12.77
N LEU A 778 23.51 58.16 12.19
CA LEU A 778 22.52 57.28 12.77
C LEU A 778 22.83 55.84 12.32
N VAL A 779 23.23 54.97 13.23
CA VAL A 779 23.57 53.58 12.95
C VAL A 779 22.39 52.69 13.30
N LEU A 780 21.80 52.07 12.26
CA LEU A 780 20.79 51.05 12.42
C LEU A 780 21.38 49.67 12.03
N LYS A 781 21.42 48.75 12.97
CA LYS A 781 21.88 47.37 12.73
C LYS A 781 20.70 46.41 12.93
N VAL A 782 20.45 45.56 11.95
CA VAL A 782 19.48 44.48 12.05
C VAL A 782 20.24 43.18 11.94
N TYR A 783 20.15 42.36 12.96
CA TYR A 783 20.78 41.06 13.04
C TYR A 783 19.70 39.98 13.11
N ASN A 784 19.91 38.90 12.37
CA ASN A 784 19.05 37.71 12.44
C ASN A 784 19.86 36.42 12.37
N THR A 785 19.35 35.37 13.01
CA THR A 785 19.91 34.02 12.92
C THR A 785 19.31 33.33 11.72
N GLY A 786 19.99 33.29 10.62
CA GLY A 786 19.58 32.61 9.39
C GLY A 786 20.79 32.23 8.57
N LYS A 787 20.57 31.63 7.41
CA LYS A 787 21.64 31.39 6.45
C LYS A 787 22.20 32.74 6.05
N GLY A 788 23.47 32.96 6.34
CA GLY A 788 24.19 34.17 5.96
C GLY A 788 24.18 34.37 4.44
N ILE A 789 24.54 35.56 4.01
CA ILE A 789 24.65 35.89 2.58
C ILE A 789 26.03 35.46 2.14
N GLU A 790 26.13 34.72 1.02
CA GLU A 790 27.43 34.31 0.47
C GLU A 790 28.25 35.52 0.05
N GLU A 791 29.56 35.40 0.21
CA GLU A 791 30.52 36.51 -0.08
C GLU A 791 30.42 37.03 -1.53
N ALA A 792 30.03 36.15 -2.48
CA ALA A 792 29.78 36.48 -3.85
C ALA A 792 28.56 37.39 -4.11
N ASP A 793 27.54 37.31 -3.23
CA ASP A 793 26.32 38.11 -3.35
C ASP A 793 26.39 39.42 -2.60
N MET A 794 27.33 39.58 -1.69
CA MET A 794 27.54 40.82 -0.94
C MET A 794 27.97 42.05 -1.83
N GLN A 795 28.47 41.77 -3.02
CA GLN A 795 28.84 42.87 -3.98
C GLN A 795 27.63 43.43 -4.74
N ASN A 796 26.49 42.74 -4.67
CA ASN A 796 25.26 43.13 -5.40
C ASN A 796 24.18 43.74 -4.50
N ILE A 797 24.46 43.86 -3.22
CA ILE A 797 23.60 44.49 -2.21
C ILE A 797 24.08 45.91 -1.90
#